data_8a2975dcc9767c5646cc7fbea9f24363
#
_entry.id   8a2975dcc9767c5646cc7fbea9f24363
#
_cell.length_a   1.000
_cell.length_b   1.000
_cell.length_c   1.000
_cell.angle_alpha   90.00
_cell.angle_beta   90.00
_cell.angle_gamma   90.00
#
_symmetry.space_group_name_H-M   'P 1'
#
loop_
_entity.id
_entity.type
_entity.pdbx_description
1 polymer ?
#
loop_
_entity_poly.entity_id
_entity_poly.type
_entity_poly.pdbx_seq_one_letter_code
_entity_poly.pdbx_strand_id
1 'polypeptide(L)'
;MKVYRTDEVRNVVLLGHGGSGKTSLVEAMAYVSGATNRMGKIADGNTISDFDKEEQKRKFSISTSLIPIEWEKAKINILDTPGYFDFVGEVEEAVSAADAAVIVVSGKAGVEVGTEKAWELCEKYKLPRMIYVTEMDVDDASFREVVETLTAKYGKRIAPHFQPIRENEKLVGYVNVIKNAGRRYTGIGQREECEIPEYCLPNLQICRDALMEAVAETSEDFMDRYFAGEEFSIEEIRAAMRSSVTDGSIVPVAMGSNIEAQGVANLLSDIVRFFPSPDKKTCAGINRKTNEIFEANYDFAKSKSAYVFKTMVDPFIGKYSFLKVCSGVLKSDDTLYNTSTDVEEKIGKLYTMIGNKPVEVPELHAGDIGAVAKLSDVKTGDTLSTKNTQVLFGKTEYSKPYTYMRYVVKTKGDEDKVSQALARMMAEDVTMKAVNDSENRQSLLYGMGDQHLEIIVSKLAARYKVAVDLETPKVAFRETIRKNSDVDTKYKKQSGGHGQYGHVKMKFEPSGDLETPYVFEQIVVGGAVPKNYFPAVEKGLQESVVKGPLAGYPVVGVKAILYDGSYHPVDSSEMAFKTATIQAFKKGFMEAGPVLLEPIANIKVTVPDEYTGDVMGDLNKRRGRVLGMTPIAGGKQIIEADIPMTGVFGYCTSLRSMTGGRGSYEYEFARYEQAPSDVQEKEIEKRAKEE
;
A
#
# COMPACT_ATOMS: atom_id res chain seq x y z
N MET A 1 -14.93 -29.69 -0.29
CA MET A 1 -15.71 -28.74 -1.12
C MET A 1 -15.83 -29.32 -2.52
N LYS A 2 -16.98 -29.21 -3.17
CA LYS A 2 -17.16 -29.68 -4.55
C LYS A 2 -16.46 -28.72 -5.54
N VAL A 3 -16.30 -29.17 -6.78
CA VAL A 3 -15.85 -28.31 -7.88
C VAL A 3 -17.03 -27.44 -8.35
N TYR A 4 -16.79 -26.15 -8.56
CA TYR A 4 -17.77 -25.18 -9.01
C TYR A 4 -17.43 -24.69 -10.41
N ARG A 5 -18.45 -24.48 -11.24
CA ARG A 5 -18.31 -23.88 -12.55
C ARG A 5 -18.24 -22.36 -12.45
N THR A 6 -17.75 -21.71 -13.48
CA THR A 6 -17.58 -20.25 -13.53
C THR A 6 -18.84 -19.47 -13.18
N ASP A 7 -20.01 -19.91 -13.65
CA ASP A 7 -21.32 -19.29 -13.40
C ASP A 7 -21.81 -19.48 -11.94
N GLU A 8 -21.28 -20.48 -11.24
CA GLU A 8 -21.59 -20.79 -9.84
C GLU A 8 -20.68 -20.07 -8.82
N VAL A 9 -19.66 -19.32 -9.28
CA VAL A 9 -18.69 -18.65 -8.41
C VAL A 9 -19.03 -17.17 -8.20
N ARG A 10 -18.77 -16.65 -7.00
CA ARG A 10 -18.78 -15.21 -6.65
C ARG A 10 -17.53 -14.87 -5.89
N ASN A 11 -16.71 -13.95 -6.39
CA ASN A 11 -15.50 -13.47 -5.71
C ASN A 11 -15.79 -12.09 -5.12
N VAL A 12 -15.93 -12.04 -3.80
CA VAL A 12 -16.45 -10.86 -3.09
C VAL A 12 -15.42 -10.35 -2.09
N VAL A 13 -15.01 -9.10 -2.24
CA VAL A 13 -14.17 -8.42 -1.26
C VAL A 13 -15.02 -7.63 -0.26
N LEU A 14 -14.70 -7.74 1.04
CA LEU A 14 -15.28 -6.91 2.07
C LEU A 14 -14.40 -5.68 2.27
N LEU A 15 -14.94 -4.50 2.04
CA LEU A 15 -14.29 -3.21 2.20
C LEU A 15 -14.98 -2.39 3.30
N GLY A 16 -14.28 -1.42 3.88
CA GLY A 16 -14.86 -0.53 4.89
C GLY A 16 -13.85 -0.10 5.95
N HIS A 17 -14.25 0.79 6.84
CA HIS A 17 -13.40 1.35 7.88
C HIS A 17 -12.91 0.30 8.90
N GLY A 18 -11.84 0.60 9.61
CA GLY A 18 -11.40 -0.20 10.77
C GLY A 18 -12.46 -0.19 11.86
N GLY A 19 -12.92 -1.36 12.30
CA GLY A 19 -13.99 -1.45 13.31
C GLY A 19 -15.41 -1.53 12.73
N SER A 20 -15.63 -1.40 11.42
CA SER A 20 -16.98 -1.49 10.81
C SER A 20 -17.61 -2.89 10.86
N GLY A 21 -16.93 -3.89 11.42
CA GLY A 21 -17.48 -5.24 11.63
C GLY A 21 -17.25 -6.22 10.46
N LYS A 22 -16.32 -5.98 9.55
CA LYS A 22 -16.00 -6.89 8.40
C LYS A 22 -15.73 -8.32 8.85
N THR A 23 -14.73 -8.52 9.69
CA THR A 23 -14.34 -9.85 10.20
C THR A 23 -15.46 -10.53 10.99
N SER A 24 -16.20 -9.76 11.82
CA SER A 24 -17.38 -10.31 12.50
C SER A 24 -18.49 -10.71 11.53
N LEU A 25 -18.63 -9.99 10.40
CA LEU A 25 -19.56 -10.37 9.34
C LEU A 25 -19.13 -11.68 8.67
N VAL A 26 -17.85 -11.86 8.39
CA VAL A 26 -17.31 -13.12 7.83
C VAL A 26 -17.57 -14.30 8.77
N GLU A 27 -17.37 -14.13 10.07
CA GLU A 27 -17.69 -15.16 11.07
C GLU A 27 -19.17 -15.54 11.04
N ALA A 28 -20.04 -14.54 10.98
CA ALA A 28 -21.49 -14.77 10.88
C ALA A 28 -21.89 -15.45 9.57
N MET A 29 -21.29 -15.04 8.43
CA MET A 29 -21.53 -15.65 7.12
C MET A 29 -21.08 -17.12 7.11
N ALA A 30 -19.90 -17.42 7.63
CA ALA A 30 -19.36 -18.77 7.72
C ALA A 30 -20.20 -19.68 8.65
N TYR A 31 -20.71 -19.11 9.73
CA TYR A 31 -21.56 -19.82 10.67
C TYR A 31 -22.96 -20.11 10.10
N VAL A 32 -23.61 -19.11 9.51
CA VAL A 32 -24.96 -19.24 8.90
C VAL A 32 -24.95 -20.22 7.72
N SER A 33 -23.87 -20.24 6.95
CA SER A 33 -23.71 -21.17 5.82
C SER A 33 -23.34 -22.60 6.25
N GLY A 34 -22.97 -22.80 7.51
CA GLY A 34 -22.49 -24.09 8.00
C GLY A 34 -21.02 -24.38 7.65
N ALA A 35 -20.28 -23.41 7.10
CA ALA A 35 -18.84 -23.55 6.86
C ALA A 35 -18.04 -23.70 8.17
N THR A 36 -18.58 -23.14 9.27
CA THR A 36 -18.08 -23.34 10.63
C THR A 36 -19.19 -23.78 11.56
N ASN A 37 -18.85 -24.51 12.62
CA ASN A 37 -19.80 -24.95 13.64
C ASN A 37 -19.90 -24.00 14.85
N ARG A 38 -19.13 -22.93 14.84
CA ARG A 38 -19.12 -21.88 15.86
C ARG A 38 -18.82 -20.54 15.20
N MET A 39 -19.25 -19.47 15.82
CA MET A 39 -18.91 -18.11 15.45
C MET A 39 -17.80 -17.61 16.38
N GLY A 40 -16.65 -17.28 15.82
CA GLY A 40 -15.51 -16.71 16.55
C GLY A 40 -15.76 -15.26 16.94
N LYS A 41 -14.94 -14.75 17.86
CA LYS A 41 -14.99 -13.34 18.31
C LYS A 41 -13.60 -12.72 18.25
N ILE A 42 -13.52 -11.50 17.75
CA ILE A 42 -12.25 -10.73 17.68
C ILE A 42 -11.64 -10.58 19.08
N ALA A 43 -12.49 -10.29 20.10
CA ALA A 43 -12.04 -10.14 21.48
C ALA A 43 -11.35 -11.40 22.02
N ASP A 44 -11.83 -12.58 21.63
CA ASP A 44 -11.26 -13.86 22.06
C ASP A 44 -10.06 -14.30 21.21
N GLY A 45 -9.79 -13.62 20.06
CA GLY A 45 -8.72 -13.95 19.14
C GLY A 45 -8.88 -15.32 18.48
N ASN A 46 -10.13 -15.73 18.19
CA ASN A 46 -10.46 -17.06 17.70
C ASN A 46 -11.27 -17.05 16.40
N THR A 47 -11.25 -15.94 15.66
CA THR A 47 -11.86 -15.81 14.33
C THR A 47 -11.10 -16.62 13.28
N ILE A 48 -11.80 -17.00 12.20
CA ILE A 48 -11.19 -17.76 11.08
C ILE A 48 -10.32 -16.88 10.20
N SER A 49 -10.59 -15.57 10.15
CA SER A 49 -9.84 -14.60 9.34
C SER A 49 -8.56 -14.16 10.01
N ASP A 50 -8.62 -13.76 11.29
CA ASP A 50 -7.49 -13.22 12.05
C ASP A 50 -6.71 -14.34 12.75
N PHE A 51 -6.00 -15.13 11.97
CA PHE A 51 -5.23 -16.28 12.49
C PHE A 51 -3.77 -15.93 12.81
N ASP A 52 -3.24 -14.79 12.38
CA ASP A 52 -1.90 -14.33 12.75
C ASP A 52 -1.88 -13.90 14.22
N LYS A 53 -0.82 -14.25 14.93
CA LYS A 53 -0.64 -13.87 16.35
C LYS A 53 -0.64 -12.36 16.57
N GLU A 54 -0.17 -11.57 15.61
CA GLU A 54 -0.22 -10.11 15.69
C GLU A 54 -1.64 -9.59 15.56
N GLU A 55 -2.47 -10.17 14.68
CA GLU A 55 -3.90 -9.86 14.57
C GLU A 55 -4.63 -10.19 15.86
N GLN A 56 -4.41 -11.40 16.39
CA GLN A 56 -5.02 -11.85 17.63
C GLN A 56 -4.64 -10.98 18.84
N LYS A 57 -3.37 -10.54 18.90
CA LYS A 57 -2.84 -9.66 19.95
C LYS A 57 -3.40 -8.25 19.84
N ARG A 58 -3.47 -7.70 18.63
CA ARG A 58 -3.88 -6.33 18.36
C ARG A 58 -5.38 -6.14 18.20
N LYS A 59 -6.13 -7.25 18.01
CA LYS A 59 -7.59 -7.29 17.82
C LYS A 59 -8.06 -6.54 16.56
N PHE A 60 -7.26 -6.58 15.50
CA PHE A 60 -7.63 -6.11 14.18
C PHE A 60 -6.89 -6.88 13.08
N SER A 61 -7.49 -6.94 11.89
CA SER A 61 -6.94 -7.62 10.72
C SER A 61 -5.76 -6.85 10.13
N ILE A 62 -4.70 -7.57 9.78
CA ILE A 62 -3.47 -7.06 9.16
C ILE A 62 -3.36 -7.54 7.73
N SER A 63 -3.74 -8.79 7.48
CA SER A 63 -3.65 -9.44 6.17
C SER A 63 -5.01 -9.84 5.65
N THR A 64 -5.17 -9.87 4.33
CA THR A 64 -6.38 -10.37 3.69
C THR A 64 -6.49 -11.87 3.82
N SER A 65 -7.65 -12.35 4.27
CA SER A 65 -7.99 -13.76 4.42
C SER A 65 -9.02 -14.20 3.39
N LEU A 66 -8.88 -15.41 2.86
CA LEU A 66 -9.83 -16.03 1.95
C LEU A 66 -10.71 -17.03 2.72
N ILE A 67 -12.02 -16.84 2.64
CA ILE A 67 -13.01 -17.72 3.27
C ILE A 67 -14.07 -18.10 2.23
N PRO A 68 -13.99 -19.31 1.64
CA PRO A 68 -15.01 -19.81 0.72
C PRO A 68 -16.23 -20.30 1.48
N ILE A 69 -17.40 -19.91 1.03
CA ILE A 69 -18.72 -20.26 1.57
C ILE A 69 -19.56 -20.90 0.48
N GLU A 70 -20.29 -21.97 0.83
CA GLU A 70 -21.28 -22.60 -0.07
C GLU A 70 -22.67 -22.09 0.29
N TRP A 71 -23.38 -21.45 -0.65
CA TRP A 71 -24.73 -20.91 -0.45
C TRP A 71 -25.57 -20.97 -1.72
N GLU A 72 -26.82 -21.43 -1.62
CA GLU A 72 -27.78 -21.51 -2.76
C GLU A 72 -27.18 -22.06 -4.07
N LYS A 73 -26.40 -23.15 -3.99
CA LYS A 73 -25.64 -23.80 -5.08
C LYS A 73 -24.44 -22.99 -5.62
N ALA A 74 -24.15 -21.83 -5.09
CA ALA A 74 -22.98 -21.05 -5.45
C ALA A 74 -21.85 -21.22 -4.43
N LYS A 75 -20.61 -21.00 -4.89
CA LYS A 75 -19.42 -20.80 -4.07
C LYS A 75 -19.14 -19.30 -3.98
N ILE A 76 -19.16 -18.77 -2.78
CA ILE A 76 -18.79 -17.38 -2.52
C ILE A 76 -17.40 -17.35 -1.90
N ASN A 77 -16.41 -16.90 -2.65
CA ASN A 77 -15.07 -16.64 -2.14
C ASN A 77 -15.05 -15.26 -1.49
N ILE A 78 -15.05 -15.21 -0.16
CA ILE A 78 -14.99 -13.96 0.59
C ILE A 78 -13.54 -13.60 0.85
N LEU A 79 -13.15 -12.39 0.48
CA LEU A 79 -11.85 -11.78 0.77
C LEU A 79 -12.07 -10.77 1.90
N ASP A 80 -11.74 -11.17 3.14
CA ASP A 80 -11.82 -10.32 4.32
C ASP A 80 -10.57 -9.44 4.39
N THR A 81 -10.74 -8.12 4.29
CA THR A 81 -9.63 -7.17 4.18
C THR A 81 -9.41 -6.36 5.46
N PRO A 82 -8.18 -5.94 5.73
CA PRO A 82 -7.89 -4.98 6.79
C PRO A 82 -8.64 -3.65 6.57
N GLY A 83 -9.03 -3.00 7.67
CA GLY A 83 -9.69 -1.70 7.61
C GLY A 83 -8.76 -0.52 7.89
N TYR A 84 -7.53 -0.76 8.36
CA TYR A 84 -6.54 0.28 8.61
C TYR A 84 -5.74 0.60 7.36
N PHE A 85 -5.49 1.89 7.12
CA PHE A 85 -4.84 2.41 5.91
C PHE A 85 -3.37 1.97 5.76
N ASP A 86 -2.74 1.55 6.85
CA ASP A 86 -1.39 1.01 6.87
C ASP A 86 -1.26 -0.31 6.11
N PHE A 87 -2.38 -1.00 5.86
CA PHE A 87 -2.42 -2.29 5.16
C PHE A 87 -3.14 -2.21 3.81
N VAL A 88 -3.08 -1.05 3.16
CA VAL A 88 -3.72 -0.82 1.86
C VAL A 88 -3.26 -1.80 0.78
N GLY A 89 -2.01 -2.26 0.82
CA GLY A 89 -1.51 -3.28 -0.11
C GLY A 89 -2.31 -4.58 -0.08
N GLU A 90 -2.68 -5.04 1.09
CA GLU A 90 -3.54 -6.20 1.29
C GLU A 90 -4.94 -6.01 0.70
N VAL A 91 -5.48 -4.79 0.82
CA VAL A 91 -6.76 -4.42 0.20
C VAL A 91 -6.65 -4.40 -1.32
N GLU A 92 -5.56 -3.84 -1.87
CA GLU A 92 -5.31 -3.79 -3.31
C GLU A 92 -5.12 -5.19 -3.92
N GLU A 93 -4.43 -6.10 -3.22
CA GLU A 93 -4.34 -7.51 -3.60
C GLU A 93 -5.73 -8.16 -3.69
N ALA A 94 -6.55 -8.00 -2.65
CA ALA A 94 -7.90 -8.57 -2.62
C ALA A 94 -8.80 -8.01 -3.72
N VAL A 95 -8.78 -6.69 -3.94
CA VAL A 95 -9.56 -6.00 -4.98
C VAL A 95 -9.16 -6.48 -6.37
N SER A 96 -7.87 -6.78 -6.62
CA SER A 96 -7.40 -7.30 -7.91
C SER A 96 -8.00 -8.67 -8.27
N ALA A 97 -8.33 -9.46 -7.26
CA ALA A 97 -8.93 -10.79 -7.43
C ALA A 97 -10.46 -10.79 -7.35
N ALA A 98 -11.08 -9.75 -6.80
CA ALA A 98 -12.52 -9.68 -6.60
C ALA A 98 -13.30 -9.38 -7.90
N ASP A 99 -14.54 -9.82 -7.92
CA ASP A 99 -15.50 -9.51 -8.99
C ASP A 99 -16.57 -8.52 -8.52
N ALA A 100 -16.78 -8.42 -7.22
CA ALA A 100 -17.70 -7.49 -6.59
C ALA A 100 -17.24 -7.15 -5.18
N ALA A 101 -17.82 -6.12 -4.58
CA ALA A 101 -17.49 -5.64 -3.25
C ALA A 101 -18.74 -5.50 -2.36
N VAL A 102 -18.60 -5.86 -1.09
CA VAL A 102 -19.54 -5.44 -0.04
C VAL A 102 -18.84 -4.38 0.80
N ILE A 103 -19.37 -3.16 0.77
CA ILE A 103 -18.89 -2.06 1.62
C ILE A 103 -19.62 -2.15 2.96
N VAL A 104 -18.86 -2.45 4.00
CA VAL A 104 -19.38 -2.66 5.36
C VAL A 104 -19.33 -1.35 6.14
N VAL A 105 -20.48 -0.90 6.62
CA VAL A 105 -20.65 0.37 7.33
C VAL A 105 -21.24 0.09 8.71
N SER A 106 -20.69 0.69 9.76
CA SER A 106 -21.26 0.60 11.10
C SER A 106 -22.55 1.42 11.18
N GLY A 107 -23.62 0.80 11.66
CA GLY A 107 -24.89 1.49 11.90
C GLY A 107 -24.81 2.54 13.02
N LYS A 108 -23.83 2.39 13.92
CA LYS A 108 -23.52 3.32 15.01
C LYS A 108 -22.57 4.45 14.58
N ALA A 109 -21.44 4.11 13.95
CA ALA A 109 -20.45 5.11 13.55
C ALA A 109 -20.83 5.86 12.27
N GLY A 110 -21.71 5.30 11.45
CA GLY A 110 -22.13 5.90 10.19
C GLY A 110 -21.07 5.79 9.07
N VAL A 111 -21.11 6.74 8.13
CA VAL A 111 -20.20 6.79 7.00
C VAL A 111 -18.87 7.38 7.43
N GLU A 112 -17.84 6.56 7.43
CA GLU A 112 -16.48 6.92 7.84
C GLU A 112 -15.53 6.99 6.64
N VAL A 113 -14.30 7.50 6.84
CA VAL A 113 -13.27 7.64 5.80
C VAL A 113 -12.97 6.32 5.08
N GLY A 114 -12.96 5.20 5.80
CA GLY A 114 -12.78 3.89 5.18
C GLY A 114 -13.91 3.51 4.23
N THR A 115 -15.14 3.97 4.48
CA THR A 115 -16.28 3.82 3.57
C THR A 115 -16.06 4.64 2.28
N GLU A 116 -15.57 5.88 2.42
CA GLU A 116 -15.26 6.75 1.29
C GLU A 116 -14.16 6.15 0.41
N LYS A 117 -13.08 5.67 1.01
CA LYS A 117 -11.98 5.00 0.29
C LYS A 117 -12.41 3.69 -0.37
N ALA A 118 -13.27 2.92 0.31
CA ALA A 118 -13.86 1.72 -0.28
C ALA A 118 -14.68 2.04 -1.52
N TRP A 119 -15.45 3.11 -1.47
CA TRP A 119 -16.19 3.59 -2.63
C TRP A 119 -15.27 4.03 -3.77
N GLU A 120 -14.23 4.84 -3.48
CA GLU A 120 -13.23 5.27 -4.47
C GLU A 120 -12.53 4.07 -5.14
N LEU A 121 -12.18 3.03 -4.37
CA LEU A 121 -11.62 1.78 -4.91
C LEU A 121 -12.59 1.07 -5.85
N CYS A 122 -13.87 0.96 -5.47
CA CYS A 122 -14.88 0.37 -6.34
C CYS A 122 -15.07 1.15 -7.64
N GLU A 123 -15.02 2.49 -7.61
CA GLU A 123 -15.05 3.32 -8.83
C GLU A 123 -13.80 3.10 -9.69
N LYS A 124 -12.61 3.14 -9.09
CA LYS A 124 -11.32 2.94 -9.78
C LYS A 124 -11.26 1.61 -10.52
N TYR A 125 -11.68 0.53 -9.86
CA TYR A 125 -11.64 -0.82 -10.41
C TYR A 125 -12.95 -1.27 -11.08
N LYS A 126 -13.93 -0.38 -11.17
CA LYS A 126 -15.28 -0.64 -11.73
C LYS A 126 -15.91 -1.89 -11.13
N LEU A 127 -15.82 -2.03 -9.81
CA LEU A 127 -16.40 -3.15 -9.09
C LEU A 127 -17.88 -2.92 -8.83
N PRO A 128 -18.75 -3.87 -9.22
CA PRO A 128 -20.10 -3.99 -8.69
C PRO A 128 -20.07 -3.98 -7.17
N ARG A 129 -20.99 -3.28 -6.53
CA ARG A 129 -20.97 -3.14 -5.07
C ARG A 129 -22.35 -3.13 -4.45
N MET A 130 -22.42 -3.53 -3.20
CA MET A 130 -23.54 -3.28 -2.29
C MET A 130 -23.02 -2.79 -0.95
N ILE A 131 -23.88 -2.17 -0.18
CA ILE A 131 -23.58 -1.71 1.18
C ILE A 131 -24.28 -2.61 2.18
N TYR A 132 -23.56 -2.98 3.24
CA TYR A 132 -24.13 -3.69 4.37
C TYR A 132 -23.91 -2.93 5.66
N VAL A 133 -25.01 -2.51 6.29
CA VAL A 133 -24.99 -1.77 7.55
C VAL A 133 -25.03 -2.77 8.72
N THR A 134 -23.94 -2.80 9.48
CA THR A 134 -23.75 -3.69 10.63
C THR A 134 -24.22 -3.05 11.94
N GLU A 135 -24.08 -3.78 13.04
CA GLU A 135 -24.34 -3.27 14.41
C GLU A 135 -25.77 -2.77 14.61
N MET A 136 -26.75 -3.33 13.89
CA MET A 136 -28.16 -2.93 14.04
C MET A 136 -28.79 -3.40 15.36
N ASP A 137 -28.08 -4.19 16.15
CA ASP A 137 -28.41 -4.63 17.50
C ASP A 137 -27.97 -3.66 18.60
N VAL A 138 -27.19 -2.65 18.27
CA VAL A 138 -26.66 -1.65 19.22
C VAL A 138 -27.64 -0.48 19.36
N ASP A 139 -27.78 0.08 20.55
CA ASP A 139 -28.78 1.12 20.86
C ASP A 139 -28.62 2.32 19.96
N ASP A 140 -27.57 2.96 19.80
CA ASP A 140 -27.39 4.18 18.99
C ASP A 140 -27.29 3.93 17.47
N ALA A 141 -27.57 2.73 16.97
CA ALA A 141 -27.49 2.44 15.54
C ALA A 141 -28.69 3.01 14.77
N SER A 142 -28.43 3.74 13.71
CA SER A 142 -29.45 4.37 12.86
C SER A 142 -29.26 4.01 11.38
N PHE A 143 -30.03 3.03 10.89
CA PHE A 143 -30.04 2.70 9.47
C PHE A 143 -30.47 3.88 8.59
N ARG A 144 -31.45 4.64 9.07
CA ARG A 144 -31.98 5.81 8.36
C ARG A 144 -30.90 6.87 8.14
N GLU A 145 -30.18 7.27 9.18
CA GLU A 145 -29.13 8.28 9.08
C GLU A 145 -27.97 7.83 8.15
N VAL A 146 -27.62 6.55 8.20
CA VAL A 146 -26.62 5.98 7.28
C VAL A 146 -27.11 6.10 5.83
N VAL A 147 -28.35 5.72 5.53
CA VAL A 147 -28.92 5.80 4.17
C VAL A 147 -29.02 7.26 3.70
N GLU A 148 -29.48 8.18 4.55
CA GLU A 148 -29.56 9.62 4.23
C GLU A 148 -28.16 10.18 3.91
N THR A 149 -27.15 9.86 4.71
CA THR A 149 -25.76 10.29 4.48
C THR A 149 -25.20 9.72 3.18
N LEU A 150 -25.41 8.43 2.92
CA LEU A 150 -24.99 7.79 1.67
C LEU A 150 -25.66 8.42 0.46
N THR A 151 -26.97 8.68 0.54
CA THR A 151 -27.75 9.30 -0.55
C THR A 151 -27.32 10.74 -0.81
N ALA A 152 -27.07 11.50 0.25
CA ALA A 152 -26.53 12.86 0.11
C ALA A 152 -25.17 12.89 -0.58
N LYS A 153 -24.33 11.88 -0.34
CA LYS A 153 -22.96 11.80 -0.85
C LYS A 153 -22.86 11.19 -2.24
N TYR A 154 -23.62 10.11 -2.48
CA TYR A 154 -23.48 9.29 -3.69
C TYR A 154 -24.71 9.32 -4.61
N GLY A 155 -25.76 10.05 -4.23
CA GLY A 155 -26.92 10.29 -5.06
C GLY A 155 -27.94 9.16 -5.08
N LYS A 156 -28.83 9.20 -6.04
CA LYS A 156 -30.01 8.34 -6.19
C LYS A 156 -29.73 6.87 -6.45
N ARG A 157 -28.48 6.50 -6.79
CA ARG A 157 -28.09 5.12 -6.96
C ARG A 157 -28.12 4.30 -5.67
N ILE A 158 -28.23 4.95 -4.50
CA ILE A 158 -28.36 4.27 -3.21
C ILE A 158 -29.79 3.74 -3.08
N ALA A 159 -29.93 2.40 -3.05
CA ALA A 159 -31.19 1.70 -3.10
C ALA A 159 -31.39 0.79 -1.87
N PRO A 160 -31.95 1.32 -0.76
CA PRO A 160 -32.23 0.51 0.42
C PRO A 160 -33.36 -0.48 0.11
N HIS A 161 -33.10 -1.78 0.22
CA HIS A 161 -34.06 -2.84 -0.08
C HIS A 161 -34.47 -3.66 1.13
N PHE A 162 -33.94 -3.31 2.30
CA PHE A 162 -34.40 -3.75 3.62
C PHE A 162 -34.50 -2.56 4.56
N GLN A 163 -35.45 -2.65 5.49
CA GLN A 163 -35.61 -1.71 6.59
C GLN A 163 -35.70 -2.49 7.91
N PRO A 164 -34.99 -2.05 8.99
CA PRO A 164 -35.05 -2.74 10.29
C PRO A 164 -36.41 -2.61 10.96
N ILE A 165 -36.88 -3.69 11.58
CA ILE A 165 -37.94 -3.67 12.58
C ILE A 165 -37.26 -3.77 13.94
N ARG A 166 -37.47 -2.75 14.80
CA ARG A 166 -36.86 -2.67 16.13
C ARG A 166 -37.97 -2.61 17.19
N GLU A 167 -37.80 -3.38 18.23
CA GLU A 167 -38.67 -3.36 19.42
C GLU A 167 -37.79 -3.21 20.66
N ASN A 168 -38.09 -2.22 21.50
CA ASN A 168 -37.26 -1.92 22.67
C ASN A 168 -35.77 -1.78 22.31
N GLU A 169 -35.51 -1.03 21.26
CA GLU A 169 -34.15 -0.76 20.68
C GLU A 169 -33.42 -1.99 20.12
N LYS A 170 -33.99 -3.18 20.18
CA LYS A 170 -33.43 -4.40 19.62
C LYS A 170 -33.92 -4.66 18.21
N LEU A 171 -33.02 -5.13 17.34
CA LEU A 171 -33.37 -5.61 16.01
C LEU A 171 -34.14 -6.92 16.13
N VAL A 172 -35.44 -6.94 15.80
CA VAL A 172 -36.30 -8.13 15.88
C VAL A 172 -36.70 -8.66 14.51
N GLY A 173 -36.52 -7.89 13.45
CA GLY A 173 -36.94 -8.28 12.12
C GLY A 173 -36.58 -7.24 11.07
N TYR A 174 -37.15 -7.37 9.89
CA TYR A 174 -36.97 -6.44 8.79
C TYR A 174 -38.19 -6.38 7.89
N VAL A 175 -38.37 -5.27 7.22
CA VAL A 175 -39.28 -5.13 6.09
C VAL A 175 -38.51 -5.31 4.80
N ASN A 176 -38.92 -6.21 3.94
CA ASN A 176 -38.41 -6.34 2.58
C ASN A 176 -39.12 -5.31 1.70
N VAL A 177 -38.39 -4.28 1.28
CA VAL A 177 -38.92 -3.13 0.51
C VAL A 177 -39.40 -3.56 -0.87
N ILE A 178 -38.70 -4.51 -1.53
CA ILE A 178 -39.09 -5.04 -2.85
C ILE A 178 -40.43 -5.74 -2.77
N LYS A 179 -40.62 -6.60 -1.75
CA LYS A 179 -41.82 -7.41 -1.57
C LYS A 179 -42.94 -6.72 -0.79
N ASN A 180 -42.64 -5.60 -0.17
CA ASN A 180 -43.51 -4.89 0.76
C ASN A 180 -44.06 -5.84 1.86
N ALA A 181 -43.16 -6.59 2.51
CA ALA A 181 -43.50 -7.66 3.46
C ALA A 181 -42.60 -7.64 4.68
N GLY A 182 -43.23 -7.73 5.88
CA GLY A 182 -42.52 -7.85 7.14
C GLY A 182 -42.03 -9.28 7.41
N ARG A 183 -40.85 -9.37 8.04
CA ARG A 183 -40.24 -10.63 8.48
C ARG A 183 -39.71 -10.47 9.91
N ARG A 184 -39.95 -11.41 10.77
CA ARG A 184 -39.43 -11.48 12.15
C ARG A 184 -38.39 -12.61 12.23
N TYR A 185 -37.30 -12.35 12.90
CA TYR A 185 -36.28 -13.37 13.17
C TYR A 185 -36.77 -14.31 14.26
N THR A 186 -36.69 -15.63 14.01
CA THR A 186 -37.08 -16.69 14.97
C THR A 186 -35.86 -17.51 15.40
N GLY A 187 -34.71 -17.28 14.80
CA GLY A 187 -33.45 -17.94 15.09
C GLY A 187 -32.41 -17.62 14.07
N ILE A 188 -31.20 -18.21 14.18
CA ILE A 188 -30.10 -17.99 13.27
C ILE A 188 -30.50 -18.47 11.87
N GLY A 189 -30.50 -17.53 10.92
CA GLY A 189 -30.92 -17.78 9.53
C GLY A 189 -32.41 -18.09 9.35
N GLN A 190 -33.21 -18.12 10.42
CA GLN A 190 -34.63 -18.43 10.40
C GLN A 190 -35.49 -17.16 10.56
N ARG A 191 -36.63 -17.16 9.87
CA ARG A 191 -37.57 -16.02 9.85
C ARG A 191 -38.96 -16.46 9.50
N GLU A 192 -39.93 -15.75 10.02
CA GLU A 192 -41.38 -15.94 9.74
C GLU A 192 -41.98 -14.64 9.22
N GLU A 193 -43.16 -14.75 8.60
CA GLU A 193 -43.91 -13.56 8.17
C GLU A 193 -44.53 -12.85 9.37
N CYS A 194 -44.53 -11.53 9.32
CA CYS A 194 -45.17 -10.69 10.32
C CYS A 194 -45.81 -9.47 9.65
N GLU A 195 -46.75 -8.86 10.36
CA GLU A 195 -47.31 -7.57 9.97
C GLU A 195 -46.22 -6.49 10.01
N ILE A 196 -46.31 -5.50 9.11
CA ILE A 196 -45.41 -4.37 9.11
C ILE A 196 -45.87 -3.40 10.22
N PRO A 197 -45.04 -3.11 11.22
CA PRO A 197 -45.40 -2.17 12.27
C PRO A 197 -45.72 -0.79 11.72
N GLU A 198 -46.75 -0.11 12.25
CA GLU A 198 -47.19 1.21 11.78
C GLU A 198 -46.04 2.26 11.77
N TYR A 199 -45.15 2.23 12.75
CA TYR A 199 -44.01 3.15 12.84
C TYR A 199 -42.99 2.94 11.74
N CYS A 200 -42.99 1.79 11.04
CA CYS A 200 -42.13 1.50 9.89
C CYS A 200 -42.65 2.16 8.59
N LEU A 201 -43.96 2.37 8.48
CA LEU A 201 -44.60 2.77 7.21
C LEU A 201 -44.03 4.06 6.59
N PRO A 202 -43.79 5.17 7.35
CA PRO A 202 -43.27 6.39 6.75
C PRO A 202 -41.87 6.18 6.13
N ASN A 203 -40.98 5.47 6.83
CA ASN A 203 -39.65 5.20 6.36
C ASN A 203 -39.61 4.13 5.26
N LEU A 204 -40.53 3.18 5.29
CA LEU A 204 -40.74 2.19 4.23
C LEU A 204 -41.09 2.89 2.90
N GLN A 205 -41.99 3.88 2.97
CA GLN A 205 -42.35 4.63 1.78
C GLN A 205 -41.14 5.36 1.17
N ILE A 206 -40.32 6.02 2.02
CA ILE A 206 -39.08 6.69 1.58
C ILE A 206 -38.12 5.68 0.93
N CYS A 207 -37.90 4.53 1.56
CA CYS A 207 -37.03 3.49 0.99
C CYS A 207 -37.60 2.93 -0.33
N ARG A 208 -38.93 2.75 -0.42
CA ARG A 208 -39.59 2.25 -1.63
C ARG A 208 -39.48 3.26 -2.76
N ASP A 209 -39.74 4.54 -2.49
CA ASP A 209 -39.62 5.61 -3.48
C ASP A 209 -38.18 5.70 -4.01
N ALA A 210 -37.17 5.67 -3.14
CA ALA A 210 -35.77 5.68 -3.53
C ALA A 210 -35.40 4.45 -4.40
N LEU A 211 -35.89 3.26 -4.04
CA LEU A 211 -35.68 2.04 -4.83
C LEU A 211 -36.39 2.13 -6.20
N MET A 212 -37.64 2.59 -6.25
CA MET A 212 -38.40 2.72 -7.50
C MET A 212 -37.77 3.78 -8.43
N GLU A 213 -37.30 4.89 -7.88
CA GLU A 213 -36.58 5.92 -8.63
C GLU A 213 -35.27 5.36 -9.22
N ALA A 214 -34.48 4.64 -8.43
CA ALA A 214 -33.27 3.97 -8.89
C ALA A 214 -33.55 2.92 -9.99
N VAL A 215 -34.64 2.16 -9.88
CA VAL A 215 -35.09 1.21 -10.92
C VAL A 215 -35.54 1.95 -12.18
N ALA A 216 -36.30 3.02 -12.05
CA ALA A 216 -36.77 3.82 -13.17
C ALA A 216 -35.62 4.38 -13.99
N GLU A 217 -34.56 4.84 -13.38
CA GLU A 217 -33.37 5.36 -14.05
C GLU A 217 -32.59 4.33 -14.91
N THR A 218 -32.92 3.03 -14.80
CA THR A 218 -32.20 1.98 -15.54
C THR A 218 -32.58 1.85 -17.00
N SER A 219 -33.75 2.35 -17.42
CA SER A 219 -34.17 2.39 -18.83
C SER A 219 -35.22 3.45 -19.10
N GLU A 220 -35.30 3.91 -20.36
CA GLU A 220 -36.34 4.88 -20.78
C GLU A 220 -37.76 4.33 -20.58
N ASP A 221 -37.99 3.04 -20.85
CA ASP A 221 -39.29 2.37 -20.66
C ASP A 221 -39.71 2.39 -19.17
N PHE A 222 -38.79 2.08 -18.25
CA PHE A 222 -39.07 2.14 -16.83
C PHE A 222 -39.28 3.60 -16.36
N MET A 223 -38.57 4.56 -16.91
CA MET A 223 -38.75 5.97 -16.60
C MET A 223 -40.15 6.46 -17.00
N ASP A 224 -40.59 6.12 -18.21
CA ASP A 224 -41.94 6.51 -18.72
C ASP A 224 -43.05 5.89 -17.87
N ARG A 225 -42.94 4.63 -17.51
CA ARG A 225 -43.90 3.92 -16.66
C ARG A 225 -43.94 4.50 -15.25
N TYR A 226 -42.79 4.85 -14.68
CA TYR A 226 -42.68 5.48 -13.37
C TYR A 226 -43.44 6.84 -13.35
N PHE A 227 -43.23 7.67 -14.34
CA PHE A 227 -43.97 8.94 -14.47
C PHE A 227 -45.45 8.76 -14.77
N ALA A 228 -45.83 7.66 -15.41
CA ALA A 228 -47.24 7.28 -15.58
C ALA A 228 -47.91 6.75 -14.30
N GLY A 229 -47.12 6.54 -13.23
CA GLY A 229 -47.59 5.96 -11.96
C GLY A 229 -47.87 4.48 -12.01
N GLU A 230 -47.24 3.73 -12.94
CA GLU A 230 -47.36 2.30 -13.06
C GLU A 230 -46.46 1.58 -12.04
N GLU A 231 -46.95 0.55 -11.40
CA GLU A 231 -46.15 -0.29 -10.51
C GLU A 231 -45.28 -1.28 -11.29
N PHE A 232 -44.04 -1.48 -10.82
CA PHE A 232 -43.16 -2.53 -11.32
C PHE A 232 -43.42 -3.86 -10.60
N SER A 233 -43.39 -4.95 -11.34
CA SER A 233 -43.43 -6.30 -10.75
C SER A 233 -42.14 -6.59 -9.98
N ILE A 234 -42.21 -7.55 -9.04
CA ILE A 234 -41.04 -7.97 -8.24
C ILE A 234 -39.93 -8.53 -9.14
N GLU A 235 -40.31 -9.22 -10.24
CA GLU A 235 -39.40 -9.78 -11.23
C GLU A 235 -38.67 -8.70 -12.03
N GLU A 236 -39.38 -7.63 -12.43
CA GLU A 236 -38.79 -6.46 -13.12
C GLU A 236 -37.79 -5.72 -12.20
N ILE A 237 -38.19 -5.45 -10.93
CA ILE A 237 -37.32 -4.81 -9.96
C ILE A 237 -36.04 -5.62 -9.76
N ARG A 238 -36.13 -6.95 -9.62
CA ARG A 238 -34.97 -7.83 -9.46
C ARG A 238 -34.09 -7.91 -10.70
N ALA A 239 -34.69 -7.93 -11.88
CA ALA A 239 -33.96 -7.94 -13.14
C ALA A 239 -33.19 -6.61 -13.34
N ALA A 240 -33.85 -5.48 -13.09
CA ALA A 240 -33.22 -4.15 -13.10
C ALA A 240 -32.07 -4.07 -12.09
N MET A 241 -32.29 -4.48 -10.85
CA MET A 241 -31.24 -4.47 -9.83
C MET A 241 -30.05 -5.35 -10.25
N ARG A 242 -30.27 -6.54 -10.79
CA ARG A 242 -29.17 -7.43 -11.23
C ARG A 242 -28.31 -6.80 -12.33
N SER A 243 -28.93 -6.18 -13.33
CA SER A 243 -28.23 -5.49 -14.40
C SER A 243 -27.46 -4.29 -13.85
N SER A 244 -28.15 -3.44 -13.08
CA SER A 244 -27.66 -2.15 -12.64
C SER A 244 -26.69 -2.19 -11.45
N VAL A 245 -26.67 -3.28 -10.70
CA VAL A 245 -25.58 -3.56 -9.74
C VAL A 245 -24.29 -3.87 -10.48
N THR A 246 -24.40 -4.56 -11.61
CA THR A 246 -23.21 -4.93 -12.42
C THR A 246 -22.51 -3.72 -13.01
N ASP A 247 -23.24 -2.71 -13.45
CA ASP A 247 -22.68 -1.47 -14.01
C ASP A 247 -22.48 -0.36 -12.96
N GLY A 248 -22.98 -0.56 -11.74
CA GLY A 248 -22.86 0.39 -10.62
C GLY A 248 -23.89 1.51 -10.62
N SER A 249 -24.91 1.48 -11.48
CA SER A 249 -26.01 2.45 -11.51
C SER A 249 -26.97 2.28 -10.31
N ILE A 250 -27.09 1.07 -9.75
CA ILE A 250 -27.77 0.82 -8.48
C ILE A 250 -26.79 0.23 -7.47
N VAL A 251 -26.83 0.73 -6.25
CA VAL A 251 -26.08 0.21 -5.09
C VAL A 251 -27.05 -0.20 -4.00
N PRO A 252 -27.36 -1.50 -3.88
CA PRO A 252 -28.26 -1.99 -2.85
C PRO A 252 -27.73 -1.74 -1.44
N VAL A 253 -28.61 -1.38 -0.50
CA VAL A 253 -28.26 -1.25 0.91
C VAL A 253 -29.06 -2.27 1.72
N ALA A 254 -28.33 -3.18 2.35
CA ALA A 254 -28.84 -4.17 3.29
C ALA A 254 -28.33 -3.88 4.71
N MET A 255 -28.86 -4.57 5.71
CA MET A 255 -28.47 -4.38 7.09
C MET A 255 -28.63 -5.64 7.94
N GLY A 256 -27.98 -5.65 9.11
CA GLY A 256 -28.14 -6.71 10.07
C GLY A 256 -27.29 -6.58 11.34
N SER A 257 -27.33 -7.61 12.15
CA SER A 257 -26.44 -7.80 13.30
C SER A 257 -25.51 -8.97 13.03
N ASN A 258 -24.21 -8.72 13.12
CA ASN A 258 -23.20 -9.76 12.95
C ASN A 258 -23.16 -10.68 14.18
N ILE A 259 -23.36 -10.13 15.39
CA ILE A 259 -23.28 -10.86 16.65
C ILE A 259 -24.45 -11.85 16.78
N GLU A 260 -25.64 -11.40 16.42
CA GLU A 260 -26.87 -12.21 16.44
C GLU A 260 -27.07 -13.00 15.14
N ALA A 261 -26.15 -12.84 14.15
CA ALA A 261 -26.24 -13.42 12.81
C ALA A 261 -27.57 -13.11 12.08
N GLN A 262 -28.19 -11.97 12.39
CA GLN A 262 -29.44 -11.50 11.81
C GLN A 262 -29.16 -10.71 10.53
N GLY A 263 -29.95 -10.93 9.47
CA GLY A 263 -29.75 -10.29 8.15
C GLY A 263 -28.69 -10.96 7.28
N VAL A 264 -27.79 -11.76 7.83
CA VAL A 264 -26.65 -12.36 7.14
C VAL A 264 -27.08 -13.34 6.05
N ALA A 265 -28.09 -14.19 6.29
CA ALA A 265 -28.65 -15.07 5.27
C ALA A 265 -29.27 -14.30 4.09
N ASN A 266 -29.82 -13.12 4.33
CA ASN A 266 -30.31 -12.24 3.26
C ASN A 266 -29.14 -11.72 2.43
N LEU A 267 -28.08 -11.24 3.07
CA LEU A 267 -26.86 -10.77 2.39
C LEU A 267 -26.24 -11.87 1.51
N LEU A 268 -26.10 -13.09 2.02
CA LEU A 268 -25.57 -14.23 1.24
C LEU A 268 -26.44 -14.50 -0.01
N SER A 269 -27.77 -14.46 0.16
CA SER A 269 -28.71 -14.64 -0.95
C SER A 269 -28.65 -13.48 -1.96
N ASP A 270 -28.48 -12.25 -1.49
CA ASP A 270 -28.36 -11.07 -2.35
C ASP A 270 -27.04 -11.05 -3.12
N ILE A 271 -25.93 -11.50 -2.52
CA ILE A 271 -24.67 -11.74 -3.23
C ILE A 271 -24.87 -12.70 -4.42
N VAL A 272 -25.55 -13.81 -4.21
CA VAL A 272 -25.81 -14.79 -5.28
C VAL A 272 -26.72 -14.22 -6.36
N ARG A 273 -27.72 -13.42 -6.00
CA ARG A 273 -28.75 -12.88 -6.90
C ARG A 273 -28.29 -11.68 -7.70
N PHE A 274 -27.58 -10.74 -7.08
CA PHE A 274 -27.29 -9.44 -7.66
C PHE A 274 -25.84 -9.31 -8.17
N PHE A 275 -24.88 -9.98 -7.57
CA PHE A 275 -23.51 -9.89 -8.05
C PHE A 275 -23.27 -10.78 -9.28
N PRO A 276 -22.51 -10.29 -10.26
CA PRO A 276 -22.17 -11.06 -11.43
C PRO A 276 -21.25 -12.23 -11.09
N SER A 277 -21.38 -13.33 -11.83
CA SER A 277 -20.37 -14.37 -11.89
C SER A 277 -19.19 -13.93 -12.77
N PRO A 278 -18.00 -14.54 -12.63
CA PRO A 278 -16.81 -14.15 -13.38
C PRO A 278 -17.00 -14.13 -14.90
N ASP A 279 -17.82 -15.04 -15.48
CA ASP A 279 -18.11 -15.09 -16.91
C ASP A 279 -18.83 -13.83 -17.47
N LYS A 280 -19.32 -12.95 -16.61
CA LYS A 280 -19.90 -11.65 -16.98
C LYS A 280 -18.87 -10.52 -17.03
N LYS A 281 -17.61 -10.82 -16.73
CA LYS A 281 -16.53 -9.84 -16.75
C LYS A 281 -15.56 -10.11 -17.90
N THR A 282 -15.01 -9.06 -18.45
CA THR A 282 -13.91 -9.16 -19.41
C THR A 282 -12.59 -9.36 -18.68
N CYS A 283 -11.77 -10.29 -19.17
CA CYS A 283 -10.41 -10.50 -18.70
C CYS A 283 -9.52 -10.73 -19.92
N ALA A 284 -8.59 -9.83 -20.17
CA ALA A 284 -7.70 -9.91 -21.31
C ALA A 284 -6.25 -9.69 -20.91
N GLY A 285 -5.34 -10.37 -21.59
CA GLY A 285 -3.89 -10.21 -21.48
C GLY A 285 -3.26 -10.14 -22.86
N ILE A 286 -1.94 -10.04 -22.90
CA ILE A 286 -1.18 -10.04 -24.14
C ILE A 286 -0.48 -11.39 -24.28
N ASN A 287 -0.65 -12.03 -25.43
CA ASN A 287 0.14 -13.20 -25.80
C ASN A 287 1.54 -12.75 -26.20
N ARG A 288 2.56 -13.07 -25.38
CA ARG A 288 3.95 -12.63 -25.62
C ARG A 288 4.58 -13.17 -26.91
N LYS A 289 4.06 -14.27 -27.46
CA LYS A 289 4.58 -14.86 -28.70
C LYS A 289 4.06 -14.17 -29.96
N THR A 290 2.76 -13.83 -29.97
CA THR A 290 2.10 -13.21 -31.13
C THR A 290 1.93 -11.71 -30.99
N ASN A 291 2.12 -11.16 -29.78
CA ASN A 291 1.84 -9.78 -29.39
C ASN A 291 0.36 -9.36 -29.62
N GLU A 292 -0.55 -10.33 -29.64
CA GLU A 292 -1.98 -10.12 -29.80
C GLU A 292 -2.70 -10.15 -28.46
N ILE A 293 -3.88 -9.55 -28.40
CA ILE A 293 -4.75 -9.61 -27.24
C ILE A 293 -5.28 -11.03 -27.09
N PHE A 294 -5.10 -11.60 -25.91
CA PHE A 294 -5.71 -12.86 -25.51
C PHE A 294 -6.89 -12.58 -24.57
N GLU A 295 -8.09 -12.73 -25.09
CA GLU A 295 -9.31 -12.62 -24.31
C GLU A 295 -9.54 -13.87 -23.47
N ALA A 296 -9.11 -13.88 -22.23
CA ALA A 296 -9.32 -14.99 -21.30
C ALA A 296 -10.80 -15.11 -20.90
N ASN A 297 -11.42 -14.00 -20.52
CA ASN A 297 -12.85 -13.81 -20.20
C ASN A 297 -13.44 -14.90 -19.29
N TYR A 298 -12.60 -15.48 -18.43
CA TYR A 298 -12.96 -16.58 -17.55
C TYR A 298 -13.61 -17.79 -18.26
N ASP A 299 -13.22 -18.02 -19.51
CA ASP A 299 -13.70 -19.13 -20.32
C ASP A 299 -12.91 -20.41 -20.00
N PHE A 300 -13.60 -21.41 -19.46
CA PHE A 300 -12.99 -22.70 -19.10
C PHE A 300 -12.55 -23.55 -20.30
N ALA A 301 -13.02 -23.25 -21.54
CA ALA A 301 -12.63 -23.95 -22.75
C ALA A 301 -11.31 -23.46 -23.37
N LYS A 302 -10.82 -22.29 -22.95
CA LYS A 302 -9.57 -21.70 -23.45
C LYS A 302 -8.33 -22.29 -22.80
N SER A 303 -7.17 -21.94 -23.33
CA SER A 303 -5.86 -22.29 -22.73
C SER A 303 -5.78 -21.81 -21.29
N LYS A 304 -5.19 -22.63 -20.42
CA LYS A 304 -5.06 -22.35 -18.99
C LYS A 304 -4.24 -21.09 -18.75
N SER A 305 -4.77 -20.21 -17.93
CA SER A 305 -4.06 -19.05 -17.40
C SER A 305 -4.57 -18.66 -16.03
N ALA A 306 -3.67 -18.14 -15.18
CA ALA A 306 -4.00 -17.68 -13.84
C ALA A 306 -3.15 -16.47 -13.47
N TYR A 307 -3.72 -15.57 -12.68
CA TYR A 307 -3.05 -14.41 -12.10
C TYR A 307 -2.80 -14.63 -10.61
N VAL A 308 -1.56 -14.44 -10.18
CA VAL A 308 -1.16 -14.57 -8.79
C VAL A 308 -1.35 -13.22 -8.09
N PHE A 309 -2.35 -13.13 -7.22
CA PHE A 309 -2.72 -11.88 -6.60
C PHE A 309 -2.16 -11.71 -5.18
N LYS A 310 -1.75 -12.81 -4.51
CA LYS A 310 -1.25 -12.77 -3.15
C LYS A 310 -0.25 -13.90 -2.86
N THR A 311 0.71 -13.61 -2.00
CA THR A 311 1.66 -14.60 -1.46
C THR A 311 1.51 -14.66 0.05
N MET A 312 1.51 -15.85 0.62
CA MET A 312 1.52 -16.10 2.07
C MET A 312 2.64 -17.09 2.41
N VAL A 313 3.43 -16.80 3.44
CA VAL A 313 4.48 -17.71 3.90
C VAL A 313 4.03 -18.44 5.17
N ASP A 314 3.90 -19.75 5.07
CA ASP A 314 3.64 -20.64 6.19
C ASP A 314 4.96 -21.18 6.75
N PRO A 315 5.16 -21.14 8.08
CA PRO A 315 6.43 -21.61 8.70
C PRO A 315 6.78 -23.08 8.45
N PHE A 316 5.79 -23.93 8.19
CA PHE A 316 5.94 -25.37 8.04
C PHE A 316 5.92 -25.84 6.59
N ILE A 317 5.01 -25.30 5.80
CA ILE A 317 4.78 -25.70 4.41
C ILE A 317 5.65 -24.88 3.45
N GLY A 318 5.97 -23.65 3.84
CA GLY A 318 6.67 -22.67 3.02
C GLY A 318 5.70 -21.68 2.35
N LYS A 319 5.92 -21.38 1.08
CA LYS A 319 5.15 -20.35 0.36
C LYS A 319 3.88 -20.93 -0.25
N TYR A 320 2.75 -20.25 -0.04
CA TYR A 320 1.53 -20.38 -0.82
C TYR A 320 1.39 -19.20 -1.79
N SER A 321 1.10 -19.48 -3.05
CA SER A 321 0.72 -18.49 -4.06
C SER A 321 -0.79 -18.59 -4.27
N PHE A 322 -1.52 -17.53 -3.90
CA PHE A 322 -2.95 -17.42 -4.17
C PHE A 322 -3.15 -16.94 -5.59
N LEU A 323 -4.02 -17.58 -6.31
CA LEU A 323 -4.26 -17.29 -7.70
C LEU A 323 -5.75 -17.27 -8.03
N LYS A 324 -6.10 -16.46 -9.02
CA LYS A 324 -7.38 -16.47 -9.69
C LYS A 324 -7.20 -17.08 -11.09
N VAL A 325 -7.98 -18.09 -11.40
CA VAL A 325 -7.95 -18.73 -12.73
C VAL A 325 -8.63 -17.80 -13.73
N CYS A 326 -7.89 -17.33 -14.74
CA CYS A 326 -8.40 -16.38 -15.72
C CYS A 326 -9.01 -17.09 -16.96
N SER A 327 -8.51 -18.28 -17.31
CA SER A 327 -9.06 -19.15 -18.37
C SER A 327 -8.66 -20.60 -18.16
N GLY A 328 -9.43 -21.49 -18.75
CA GLY A 328 -9.21 -22.94 -18.67
C GLY A 328 -9.62 -23.54 -17.33
N VAL A 329 -9.12 -24.74 -17.06
CA VAL A 329 -9.30 -25.47 -15.80
C VAL A 329 -7.94 -25.93 -15.31
N LEU A 330 -7.51 -25.44 -14.15
CA LEU A 330 -6.29 -25.89 -13.50
C LEU A 330 -6.53 -27.20 -12.78
N LYS A 331 -5.58 -28.13 -12.90
CA LYS A 331 -5.60 -29.42 -12.24
C LYS A 331 -4.33 -29.65 -11.44
N SER A 332 -4.41 -30.52 -10.45
CA SER A 332 -3.22 -31.02 -9.78
C SER A 332 -2.28 -31.69 -10.79
N ASP A 333 -0.99 -31.54 -10.59
CA ASP A 333 0.08 -32.02 -11.49
C ASP A 333 0.22 -31.32 -12.85
N ASP A 334 -0.55 -30.27 -13.12
CA ASP A 334 -0.32 -29.42 -14.30
C ASP A 334 1.09 -28.81 -14.27
N THR A 335 1.67 -28.62 -15.44
CA THR A 335 2.87 -27.79 -15.61
C THR A 335 2.47 -26.50 -16.29
N LEU A 336 2.71 -25.37 -15.62
CA LEU A 336 2.45 -24.04 -16.15
C LEU A 336 3.77 -23.31 -16.37
N TYR A 337 3.71 -22.27 -17.14
CA TYR A 337 4.81 -21.40 -17.48
C TYR A 337 4.58 -20.04 -16.83
N ASN A 338 5.51 -19.61 -15.95
CA ASN A 338 5.49 -18.26 -15.43
C ASN A 338 5.91 -17.29 -16.53
N THR A 339 4.95 -16.62 -17.13
CA THR A 339 5.18 -15.70 -18.26
C THR A 339 5.94 -14.43 -17.83
N SER A 340 5.97 -14.13 -16.53
CA SER A 340 6.68 -12.96 -16.00
C SER A 340 8.19 -13.22 -15.86
N THR A 341 8.61 -14.44 -15.55
CA THR A 341 10.02 -14.82 -15.25
C THR A 341 10.62 -15.81 -16.22
N ASP A 342 9.83 -16.32 -17.19
CA ASP A 342 10.23 -17.32 -18.19
C ASP A 342 10.63 -18.70 -17.59
N VAL A 343 10.02 -19.09 -16.45
CA VAL A 343 10.30 -20.35 -15.74
C VAL A 343 9.10 -21.30 -15.79
N GLU A 344 9.36 -22.60 -15.97
CA GLU A 344 8.32 -23.65 -15.84
C GLU A 344 8.10 -23.96 -14.35
N GLU A 345 6.84 -23.97 -13.95
CA GLU A 345 6.39 -24.28 -12.60
C GLU A 345 5.47 -25.50 -12.61
N LYS A 346 5.79 -26.48 -11.80
CA LYS A 346 4.91 -27.66 -11.62
C LYS A 346 3.90 -27.37 -10.52
N ILE A 347 2.62 -27.41 -10.88
CA ILE A 347 1.51 -27.36 -9.94
C ILE A 347 1.47 -28.69 -9.19
N GLY A 348 1.76 -28.70 -7.91
CA GLY A 348 1.57 -29.90 -7.09
C GLY A 348 0.08 -30.10 -6.78
N LYS A 349 -0.30 -29.84 -5.54
CA LYS A 349 -1.69 -29.87 -5.10
C LYS A 349 -2.32 -28.50 -5.20
N LEU A 350 -3.60 -28.50 -5.55
CA LEU A 350 -4.44 -27.31 -5.52
C LEU A 350 -5.22 -27.25 -4.21
N TYR A 351 -5.35 -26.06 -3.68
CA TYR A 351 -6.07 -25.83 -2.42
C TYR A 351 -7.10 -24.71 -2.57
N THR A 352 -8.23 -24.85 -1.88
CA THR A 352 -8.97 -23.70 -1.40
C THR A 352 -8.56 -23.42 0.05
N MET A 353 -8.53 -22.17 0.47
CA MET A 353 -8.08 -21.81 1.82
C MET A 353 -9.27 -21.36 2.66
N ILE A 354 -9.37 -21.87 3.88
CA ILE A 354 -10.33 -21.37 4.89
C ILE A 354 -9.47 -20.68 5.97
N GLY A 355 -9.25 -19.38 5.81
CA GLY A 355 -8.22 -18.69 6.58
C GLY A 355 -6.84 -19.29 6.32
N ASN A 356 -6.21 -19.85 7.35
CA ASN A 356 -4.91 -20.54 7.24
C ASN A 356 -5.02 -22.06 6.97
N LYS A 357 -6.24 -22.61 6.84
CA LYS A 357 -6.42 -24.05 6.65
C LYS A 357 -6.54 -24.40 5.18
N PRO A 358 -5.58 -25.12 4.60
CA PRO A 358 -5.67 -25.59 3.23
C PRO A 358 -6.64 -26.77 3.13
N VAL A 359 -7.56 -26.71 2.17
CA VAL A 359 -8.45 -27.80 1.80
C VAL A 359 -8.13 -28.21 0.37
N GLU A 360 -7.64 -29.42 0.16
CA GLU A 360 -7.25 -29.92 -1.15
C GLU A 360 -8.47 -30.02 -2.09
N VAL A 361 -8.28 -29.56 -3.32
CA VAL A 361 -9.29 -29.67 -4.40
C VAL A 361 -8.63 -30.26 -5.64
N PRO A 362 -9.37 -31.07 -6.45
CA PRO A 362 -8.78 -31.73 -7.61
C PRO A 362 -8.52 -30.75 -8.76
N GLU A 363 -9.36 -29.73 -8.90
CA GLU A 363 -9.29 -28.75 -9.99
C GLU A 363 -9.93 -27.42 -9.57
N LEU A 364 -9.54 -26.34 -10.28
CA LEU A 364 -10.11 -25.00 -10.17
C LEU A 364 -10.52 -24.54 -11.57
N HIS A 365 -11.78 -24.16 -11.74
CA HIS A 365 -12.31 -23.63 -12.99
C HIS A 365 -11.95 -22.14 -13.16
N ALA A 366 -11.97 -21.67 -14.41
CA ALA A 366 -11.86 -20.26 -14.72
C ALA A 366 -12.84 -19.43 -13.88
N GLY A 367 -12.35 -18.35 -13.30
CA GLY A 367 -13.08 -17.47 -12.37
C GLY A 367 -12.94 -17.85 -10.91
N ASP A 368 -12.53 -19.07 -10.57
CA ASP A 368 -12.36 -19.48 -9.17
C ASP A 368 -11.03 -19.03 -8.59
N ILE A 369 -10.99 -18.91 -7.27
CA ILE A 369 -9.80 -18.56 -6.48
C ILE A 369 -9.33 -19.79 -5.71
N GLY A 370 -8.01 -20.01 -5.74
CA GLY A 370 -7.37 -21.05 -4.95
C GLY A 370 -5.93 -20.71 -4.62
N ALA A 371 -5.20 -21.69 -4.08
CA ALA A 371 -3.80 -21.55 -3.72
C ALA A 371 -2.97 -22.76 -4.18
N VAL A 372 -1.71 -22.51 -4.47
CA VAL A 372 -0.70 -23.52 -4.77
C VAL A 372 0.47 -23.37 -3.82
N ALA A 373 0.93 -24.47 -3.24
CA ALA A 373 2.08 -24.47 -2.37
C ALA A 373 3.39 -24.73 -3.12
N LYS A 374 4.49 -24.16 -2.62
CA LYS A 374 5.87 -24.48 -3.00
C LYS A 374 6.24 -24.20 -4.46
N LEU A 375 5.60 -23.22 -5.11
CA LEU A 375 6.11 -22.70 -6.37
C LEU A 375 7.45 -22.01 -6.15
N SER A 376 8.43 -22.27 -7.03
CA SER A 376 9.83 -21.88 -6.81
C SER A 376 10.07 -20.40 -7.06
N ASP A 377 9.65 -19.91 -8.22
CA ASP A 377 9.92 -18.54 -8.67
C ASP A 377 8.64 -17.82 -9.12
N VAL A 378 7.65 -17.81 -8.22
CA VAL A 378 6.37 -17.12 -8.44
C VAL A 378 6.19 -16.05 -7.37
N LYS A 379 5.83 -14.85 -7.78
CA LYS A 379 5.58 -13.67 -6.92
C LYS A 379 4.18 -13.12 -7.16
N THR A 380 3.70 -12.33 -6.22
CA THR A 380 2.48 -11.53 -6.39
C THR A 380 2.61 -10.64 -7.63
N GLY A 381 1.58 -10.66 -8.50
CA GLY A 381 1.56 -9.97 -9.78
C GLY A 381 2.05 -10.81 -10.97
N ASP A 382 2.49 -12.06 -10.77
CA ASP A 382 2.91 -12.92 -11.87
C ASP A 382 1.72 -13.57 -12.58
N THR A 383 1.93 -13.88 -13.86
CA THR A 383 0.98 -14.64 -14.68
C THR A 383 1.52 -16.03 -14.95
N LEU A 384 0.72 -17.04 -14.62
CA LEU A 384 0.96 -18.43 -14.98
C LEU A 384 0.09 -18.78 -16.18
N SER A 385 0.67 -19.37 -17.23
CA SER A 385 -0.05 -19.75 -18.43
C SER A 385 0.49 -21.05 -19.03
N THR A 386 -0.04 -21.50 -20.18
CA THR A 386 0.57 -22.60 -20.89
C THR A 386 1.77 -22.12 -21.71
N LYS A 387 2.81 -22.93 -21.81
CA LYS A 387 4.03 -22.62 -22.60
C LYS A 387 3.72 -22.25 -24.06
N ASN A 388 2.62 -22.77 -24.59
CA ASN A 388 2.23 -22.53 -25.99
C ASN A 388 1.55 -21.17 -26.17
N THR A 389 0.78 -20.69 -25.18
CA THR A 389 -0.01 -19.45 -25.29
C THR A 389 0.66 -18.25 -24.61
N GLN A 390 1.49 -18.43 -23.60
CA GLN A 390 2.29 -17.39 -22.91
C GLN A 390 1.56 -16.06 -22.69
N VAL A 391 0.41 -16.11 -22.05
CA VAL A 391 -0.37 -14.90 -21.74
C VAL A 391 0.30 -14.13 -20.62
N LEU A 392 0.31 -12.81 -20.72
CA LEU A 392 0.72 -11.87 -19.65
C LEU A 392 -0.45 -10.94 -19.36
N PHE A 393 -0.96 -10.97 -18.14
CA PHE A 393 -1.95 -10.01 -17.65
C PHE A 393 -1.28 -8.74 -17.13
N GLY A 394 -2.01 -7.62 -17.17
CA GLY A 394 -1.55 -6.36 -16.59
C GLY A 394 -1.28 -6.52 -15.09
N LYS A 395 -0.13 -6.04 -14.64
CA LYS A 395 0.18 -6.04 -13.20
C LYS A 395 -0.67 -5.01 -12.47
N THR A 396 -1.15 -5.39 -11.29
CA THR A 396 -1.78 -4.44 -10.37
C THR A 396 -0.74 -3.42 -9.91
N GLU A 397 -1.11 -2.14 -9.99
CA GLU A 397 -0.30 -1.06 -9.42
C GLU A 397 -0.60 -0.95 -7.94
N TYR A 398 0.38 -1.29 -7.13
CA TYR A 398 0.29 -1.18 -5.67
C TYR A 398 0.75 0.17 -5.17
N SER A 399 0.17 0.61 -4.07
CA SER A 399 0.60 1.79 -3.34
C SER A 399 2.06 1.67 -2.92
N LYS A 400 2.84 2.73 -3.16
CA LYS A 400 4.26 2.76 -2.79
C LYS A 400 4.42 3.14 -1.32
N PRO A 401 5.34 2.50 -0.57
CA PRO A 401 5.61 2.89 0.79
C PRO A 401 6.27 4.28 0.83
N TYR A 402 5.73 5.18 1.65
CA TYR A 402 6.16 6.58 1.73
C TYR A 402 6.69 6.98 3.12
N THR A 403 6.53 6.14 4.13
CA THR A 403 7.19 6.35 5.41
C THR A 403 8.35 5.37 5.58
N TYR A 404 9.41 5.80 6.27
CA TYR A 404 10.55 4.93 6.50
C TYR A 404 11.27 5.29 7.80
N MET A 405 11.92 4.27 8.37
CA MET A 405 12.76 4.39 9.55
C MET A 405 14.08 3.65 9.32
N ARG A 406 15.14 4.09 9.99
CA ARG A 406 16.37 3.32 10.10
C ARG A 406 16.13 2.15 11.04
N TYR A 407 16.55 0.94 10.66
CA TYR A 407 16.55 -0.17 11.59
C TYR A 407 17.96 -0.56 11.99
N VAL A 408 18.12 -0.93 13.26
CA VAL A 408 19.39 -1.37 13.85
C VAL A 408 19.19 -2.75 14.45
N VAL A 409 20.06 -3.69 14.06
CA VAL A 409 20.01 -5.07 14.59
C VAL A 409 20.48 -5.07 16.03
N LYS A 410 19.68 -5.61 16.97
CA LYS A 410 19.99 -5.63 18.41
C LYS A 410 21.14 -6.58 18.76
N THR A 411 21.21 -7.72 18.12
CA THR A 411 22.20 -8.74 18.41
C THR A 411 23.23 -8.79 17.29
N LYS A 412 24.47 -8.45 17.61
CA LYS A 412 25.57 -8.52 16.67
C LYS A 412 25.73 -9.95 16.13
N GLY A 413 25.79 -10.08 14.79
CA GLY A 413 25.87 -11.35 14.08
C GLY A 413 24.52 -11.88 13.58
N ASP A 414 23.40 -11.20 13.85
CA ASP A 414 22.09 -11.55 13.31
C ASP A 414 21.75 -10.79 12.02
N GLU A 415 22.67 -9.98 11.47
CA GLU A 415 22.45 -9.13 10.29
C GLU A 415 21.95 -9.93 9.08
N ASP A 416 22.59 -11.07 8.79
CA ASP A 416 22.19 -11.95 7.69
C ASP A 416 20.82 -12.57 7.91
N LYS A 417 20.51 -12.97 9.16
CA LYS A 417 19.20 -13.53 9.50
C LYS A 417 18.10 -12.48 9.35
N VAL A 418 18.34 -11.23 9.79
CA VAL A 418 17.41 -10.11 9.61
C VAL A 418 17.19 -9.85 8.13
N SER A 419 18.25 -9.80 7.32
CA SER A 419 18.17 -9.61 5.87
C SER A 419 17.33 -10.69 5.19
N GLN A 420 17.54 -11.96 5.53
CA GLN A 420 16.76 -13.08 5.00
C GLN A 420 15.30 -13.04 5.46
N ALA A 421 15.05 -12.67 6.73
CA ALA A 421 13.69 -12.52 7.25
C ALA A 421 12.93 -11.40 6.53
N LEU A 422 13.56 -10.23 6.36
CA LEU A 422 12.99 -9.11 5.61
C LEU A 422 12.71 -9.48 4.14
N ALA A 423 13.60 -10.22 3.48
CA ALA A 423 13.40 -10.70 2.11
C ALA A 423 12.16 -11.61 2.00
N ARG A 424 11.93 -12.50 2.98
CA ARG A 424 10.73 -13.33 3.02
C ARG A 424 9.47 -12.51 3.28
N MET A 425 9.53 -11.51 4.16
CA MET A 425 8.39 -10.62 4.44
C MET A 425 8.05 -9.73 3.23
N MET A 426 9.05 -9.25 2.48
CA MET A 426 8.82 -8.53 1.22
C MET A 426 8.22 -9.39 0.12
N ALA A 427 8.33 -10.71 0.20
CA ALA A 427 7.63 -11.61 -0.71
C ALA A 427 6.13 -11.77 -0.37
N GLU A 428 5.76 -11.55 0.91
CA GLU A 428 4.37 -11.53 1.36
C GLU A 428 3.72 -10.16 1.14
N ASP A 429 4.44 -9.08 1.44
CA ASP A 429 3.92 -7.73 1.47
C ASP A 429 4.61 -6.86 0.41
N VAL A 430 3.87 -6.53 -0.63
CA VAL A 430 4.34 -5.73 -1.76
C VAL A 430 4.53 -4.24 -1.43
N THR A 431 4.02 -3.79 -0.28
CA THR A 431 4.09 -2.39 0.17
C THR A 431 5.18 -2.15 1.21
N MET A 432 6.01 -3.15 1.50
CA MET A 432 7.22 -2.94 2.31
C MET A 432 8.49 -3.02 1.47
N LYS A 433 9.53 -2.30 1.90
CA LYS A 433 10.84 -2.32 1.25
C LYS A 433 11.94 -2.17 2.28
N ALA A 434 12.99 -2.97 2.16
CA ALA A 434 14.22 -2.81 2.93
C ALA A 434 15.34 -2.39 1.99
N VAL A 435 16.07 -1.32 2.34
CA VAL A 435 17.13 -0.74 1.50
C VAL A 435 18.37 -0.53 2.36
N ASN A 436 19.52 -0.90 1.81
CA ASN A 436 20.80 -0.56 2.41
C ASN A 436 21.32 0.75 1.77
N ASP A 437 21.32 1.81 2.56
CA ASP A 437 21.87 3.11 2.18
C ASP A 437 23.36 3.13 2.51
N SER A 438 24.17 2.83 1.51
CA SER A 438 25.62 2.75 1.63
C SER A 438 26.25 4.11 1.90
N GLU A 439 25.63 5.20 1.46
CA GLU A 439 26.13 6.56 1.61
C GLU A 439 26.12 6.98 3.08
N ASN A 440 24.99 6.80 3.77
CA ASN A 440 24.85 7.15 5.19
C ASN A 440 25.15 5.97 6.13
N ARG A 441 25.59 4.83 5.57
CA ARG A 441 25.88 3.59 6.30
C ARG A 441 24.74 3.23 7.24
N GLN A 442 23.55 3.12 6.69
CA GLN A 442 22.32 2.78 7.41
C GLN A 442 21.46 1.83 6.62
N SER A 443 20.66 1.06 7.33
CA SER A 443 19.63 0.21 6.73
C SER A 443 18.27 0.81 6.98
N LEU A 444 17.48 0.98 5.93
CA LEU A 444 16.17 1.64 5.94
C LEU A 444 15.06 0.63 5.72
N LEU A 445 14.02 0.73 6.51
CA LEU A 445 12.78 -0.02 6.39
C LEU A 445 11.64 0.92 6.01
N TYR A 446 11.04 0.68 4.86
CA TYR A 446 9.91 1.44 4.31
C TYR A 446 8.60 0.70 4.55
N GLY A 447 7.53 1.44 4.81
CA GLY A 447 6.17 0.96 4.97
C GLY A 447 5.12 2.04 4.70
N MET A 448 3.85 1.67 4.86
CA MET A 448 2.71 2.55 4.59
C MET A 448 2.33 3.46 5.77
N GLY A 449 2.92 3.24 6.93
CA GLY A 449 2.68 4.03 8.14
C GLY A 449 3.40 3.44 9.35
N ASP A 450 3.29 4.12 10.49
CA ASP A 450 4.01 3.75 11.71
C ASP A 450 3.55 2.39 12.26
N GLN A 451 2.24 2.10 12.22
CA GLN A 451 1.71 0.80 12.64
C GLN A 451 2.23 -0.33 11.75
N HIS A 452 2.37 -0.09 10.43
CA HIS A 452 2.95 -1.07 9.53
C HIS A 452 4.39 -1.40 9.92
N LEU A 453 5.23 -0.39 10.15
CA LEU A 453 6.63 -0.59 10.57
C LEU A 453 6.74 -1.32 11.91
N GLU A 454 5.91 -0.98 12.90
CA GLU A 454 5.86 -1.67 14.19
C GLU A 454 5.49 -3.15 14.06
N ILE A 455 4.53 -3.47 13.18
CA ILE A 455 4.11 -4.85 12.92
C ILE A 455 5.23 -5.64 12.24
N ILE A 456 5.95 -5.05 11.29
CA ILE A 456 7.12 -5.68 10.67
C ILE A 456 8.14 -6.06 11.74
N VAL A 457 8.48 -5.13 12.65
CA VAL A 457 9.42 -5.39 13.77
C VAL A 457 8.90 -6.48 14.70
N SER A 458 7.61 -6.45 15.04
CA SER A 458 6.99 -7.47 15.88
C SER A 458 7.00 -8.86 15.21
N LYS A 459 6.71 -8.94 13.91
CA LYS A 459 6.78 -10.19 13.13
C LYS A 459 8.21 -10.72 13.02
N LEU A 460 9.23 -9.86 12.87
CA LEU A 460 10.64 -10.26 12.92
C LEU A 460 10.97 -10.97 14.23
N ALA A 461 10.56 -10.41 15.35
CA ALA A 461 10.79 -11.02 16.66
C ALA A 461 9.99 -12.32 16.87
N ALA A 462 8.70 -12.30 16.53
CA ALA A 462 7.78 -13.41 16.78
C ALA A 462 8.05 -14.62 15.88
N ARG A 463 8.17 -14.40 14.56
CA ARG A 463 8.30 -15.47 13.55
C ARG A 463 9.74 -15.90 13.31
N TYR A 464 10.67 -14.93 13.23
CA TYR A 464 12.05 -15.18 12.79
C TYR A 464 13.08 -15.16 13.93
N LYS A 465 12.64 -14.82 15.17
CA LYS A 465 13.48 -14.77 16.37
C LYS A 465 14.67 -13.83 16.25
N VAL A 466 14.52 -12.75 15.51
CA VAL A 466 15.50 -11.67 15.40
C VAL A 466 14.86 -10.34 15.81
N ALA A 467 15.65 -9.46 16.40
CA ALA A 467 15.15 -8.19 16.94
C ALA A 467 15.90 -7.00 16.34
N VAL A 468 15.15 -5.99 15.98
CA VAL A 468 15.66 -4.69 15.51
C VAL A 468 15.01 -3.56 16.29
N ASP A 469 15.71 -2.43 16.40
CA ASP A 469 15.15 -1.16 16.83
C ASP A 469 14.93 -0.25 15.63
N LEU A 470 13.87 0.56 15.69
CA LEU A 470 13.62 1.62 14.72
C LEU A 470 14.13 2.96 15.27
N GLU A 471 14.90 3.63 14.46
CA GLU A 471 15.49 4.93 14.78
C GLU A 471 15.20 5.95 13.67
N THR A 472 15.31 7.24 13.99
CA THR A 472 15.22 8.29 12.97
C THR A 472 16.33 8.12 11.93
N PRO A 473 15.99 8.14 10.62
CA PRO A 473 17.00 8.01 9.59
C PRO A 473 18.03 9.13 9.62
N LYS A 474 19.25 8.80 9.24
CA LYS A 474 20.29 9.81 8.98
C LYS A 474 20.00 10.52 7.67
N VAL A 475 20.16 11.82 7.67
CA VAL A 475 19.96 12.64 6.47
C VAL A 475 21.29 12.82 5.74
N ALA A 476 21.23 12.73 4.41
CA ALA A 476 22.38 12.85 3.53
C ALA A 476 22.77 14.33 3.35
N PHE A 477 23.37 14.95 4.35
CA PHE A 477 23.95 16.28 4.19
C PHE A 477 25.15 16.26 3.23
N ARG A 478 25.52 17.45 2.73
CA ARG A 478 26.75 17.71 1.97
C ARG A 478 27.51 18.86 2.59
N GLU A 479 28.80 18.95 2.28
CA GLU A 479 29.63 20.10 2.61
C GLU A 479 29.99 20.86 1.36
N THR A 480 30.05 22.18 1.44
CA THR A 480 30.57 23.05 0.36
C THR A 480 31.24 24.30 0.94
N ILE A 481 31.85 25.09 0.10
CA ILE A 481 32.53 26.34 0.47
C ILE A 481 31.82 27.54 -0.13
N ARG A 482 31.94 28.71 0.53
CA ARG A 482 31.25 29.95 0.11
C ARG A 482 32.20 31.02 -0.39
N LYS A 483 33.49 30.90 -0.07
CA LYS A 483 34.53 31.89 -0.35
C LYS A 483 35.71 31.20 -1.03
N ASN A 484 36.56 32.02 -1.63
CA ASN A 484 37.85 31.55 -2.14
C ASN A 484 38.85 31.46 -1.00
N SER A 485 39.73 30.51 -1.08
CA SER A 485 40.94 30.42 -0.23
C SER A 485 42.17 30.15 -1.07
N ASP A 486 43.34 30.51 -0.54
CA ASP A 486 44.63 30.29 -1.16
C ASP A 486 45.60 29.77 -0.10
N VAL A 487 46.05 28.55 -0.27
CA VAL A 487 46.86 27.85 0.74
C VAL A 487 48.17 27.37 0.20
N ASP A 488 49.22 27.59 0.98
CA ASP A 488 50.55 27.06 0.79
C ASP A 488 50.78 25.94 1.82
N THR A 489 50.98 24.70 1.33
CA THR A 489 51.09 23.52 2.20
C THR A 489 52.23 22.63 1.83
N LYS A 490 53.12 22.42 2.79
CA LYS A 490 54.32 21.63 2.64
C LYS A 490 54.32 20.43 3.57
N TYR A 491 54.33 19.24 2.98
CA TYR A 491 54.49 18.00 3.74
C TYR A 491 55.97 17.57 3.70
N LYS A 492 56.59 17.60 4.86
CA LYS A 492 58.00 17.16 5.01
C LYS A 492 58.08 16.21 6.21
N LYS A 493 58.60 15.02 5.98
CA LYS A 493 58.87 14.03 7.03
C LYS A 493 60.23 13.42 6.80
N GLN A 494 61.06 13.39 7.82
CA GLN A 494 62.41 12.84 7.76
C GLN A 494 62.56 11.87 8.94
N SER A 495 62.68 10.57 8.63
CA SER A 495 62.75 9.49 9.63
C SER A 495 63.85 8.47 9.19
N GLY A 496 65.12 8.96 9.12
CA GLY A 496 66.26 8.10 8.79
C GLY A 496 66.25 7.53 7.35
N GLY A 497 67.28 7.85 6.53
CA GLY A 497 67.32 7.42 5.13
C GLY A 497 66.64 8.41 4.17
N HIS A 498 65.84 7.90 3.22
CA HIS A 498 65.05 8.77 2.32
C HIS A 498 63.93 9.49 3.04
N GLY A 499 63.87 10.81 2.90
CA GLY A 499 62.78 11.64 3.42
C GLY A 499 61.53 11.57 2.54
N GLN A 500 60.47 12.24 2.98
CA GLN A 500 59.25 12.49 2.19
C GLN A 500 59.07 13.99 2.02
N TYR A 501 58.86 14.44 0.79
CA TYR A 501 58.69 15.86 0.47
C TYR A 501 57.56 16.04 -0.57
N GLY A 502 56.56 16.80 -0.25
CA GLY A 502 55.51 17.25 -1.16
C GLY A 502 55.11 18.68 -0.81
N HIS A 503 55.06 19.56 -1.79
CA HIS A 503 54.70 20.96 -1.58
C HIS A 503 53.76 21.41 -2.69
N VAL A 504 52.58 21.87 -2.31
CA VAL A 504 51.53 22.35 -3.20
C VAL A 504 51.01 23.71 -2.72
N LYS A 505 50.80 24.61 -3.71
CA LYS A 505 50.05 25.86 -3.51
C LYS A 505 48.77 25.73 -4.31
N MET A 506 47.65 25.82 -3.61
CA MET A 506 46.34 25.54 -4.17
C MET A 506 45.33 26.61 -3.81
N LYS A 507 44.47 26.93 -4.78
CA LYS A 507 43.27 27.74 -4.55
C LYS A 507 42.06 26.86 -4.54
N PHE A 508 41.14 27.17 -3.65
CA PHE A 508 39.81 26.52 -3.58
C PHE A 508 38.75 27.59 -3.77
N GLU A 509 37.85 27.35 -4.69
CA GLU A 509 36.80 28.27 -5.09
C GLU A 509 35.43 27.48 -5.19
N PRO A 510 34.29 28.12 -4.97
CA PRO A 510 32.99 27.51 -5.32
C PRO A 510 32.93 27.22 -6.83
N SER A 511 32.60 26.00 -7.23
CA SER A 511 32.45 25.63 -8.65
C SER A 511 31.15 26.14 -9.27
N GLY A 512 30.13 26.39 -8.44
CA GLY A 512 28.77 26.72 -8.89
C GLY A 512 27.94 25.51 -9.30
N ASP A 513 28.54 24.30 -9.35
CA ASP A 513 27.86 23.05 -9.66
C ASP A 513 27.88 22.15 -8.42
N LEU A 514 26.70 21.94 -7.78
CA LEU A 514 26.54 21.12 -6.60
C LEU A 514 26.29 19.64 -6.90
N GLU A 515 26.25 19.25 -8.18
CA GLU A 515 26.09 17.86 -8.59
C GLU A 515 27.43 17.13 -8.64
N THR A 516 28.52 17.88 -8.90
CA THR A 516 29.88 17.33 -8.93
C THR A 516 30.64 17.60 -7.63
N PRO A 517 31.39 16.61 -7.09
CA PRO A 517 32.16 16.78 -5.87
C PRO A 517 33.20 17.87 -5.99
N TYR A 518 34.03 17.82 -7.05
CA TYR A 518 35.08 18.78 -7.31
C TYR A 518 35.40 18.91 -8.80
N VAL A 519 35.99 20.03 -9.16
CA VAL A 519 36.67 20.26 -10.44
C VAL A 519 38.15 20.51 -10.16
N PHE A 520 39.04 19.76 -10.80
CA PHE A 520 40.46 19.93 -10.65
C PHE A 520 41.05 20.67 -11.86
N GLU A 521 41.77 21.74 -11.59
CA GLU A 521 42.48 22.52 -12.61
C GLU A 521 43.96 22.65 -12.23
N GLN A 522 44.84 22.57 -13.16
CA GLN A 522 46.26 22.77 -12.96
C GLN A 522 46.79 23.85 -13.93
N ILE A 523 47.43 24.87 -13.36
CA ILE A 523 47.99 26.00 -14.07
C ILE A 523 49.44 26.24 -13.67
N VAL A 524 50.17 25.18 -13.28
CA VAL A 524 51.55 25.25 -12.83
C VAL A 524 52.48 25.68 -13.97
N VAL A 525 53.28 26.69 -13.71
CA VAL A 525 54.26 27.23 -14.68
C VAL A 525 55.70 26.86 -14.26
N GLY A 526 56.59 26.67 -15.24
CA GLY A 526 58.02 26.48 -14.99
C GLY A 526 58.41 25.12 -14.38
N GLY A 527 57.46 24.16 -14.29
CA GLY A 527 57.75 22.83 -13.76
C GLY A 527 57.97 22.79 -12.24
N ALA A 528 57.44 23.78 -11.49
CA ALA A 528 57.54 23.86 -10.03
C ALA A 528 56.98 22.58 -9.34
N VAL A 529 55.93 22.01 -9.89
CA VAL A 529 55.45 20.66 -9.58
C VAL A 529 55.55 19.82 -10.86
N PRO A 530 56.34 18.75 -10.92
CA PRO A 530 56.46 17.87 -12.08
C PRO A 530 55.14 17.23 -12.46
N LYS A 531 54.83 17.13 -13.76
CA LYS A 531 53.54 16.63 -14.28
C LYS A 531 53.18 15.22 -13.83
N ASN A 532 54.17 14.38 -13.57
CA ASN A 532 53.95 13.01 -13.05
C ASN A 532 53.32 12.98 -11.65
N TYR A 533 53.34 14.09 -10.88
CA TYR A 533 52.70 14.17 -9.56
C TYR A 533 51.27 14.73 -9.62
N PHE A 534 50.82 15.28 -10.76
CA PHE A 534 49.42 15.79 -10.87
C PHE A 534 48.37 14.73 -10.59
N PRO A 535 48.51 13.47 -11.07
CA PRO A 535 47.57 12.40 -10.69
C PRO A 535 47.56 12.12 -9.18
N ALA A 536 48.68 12.28 -8.49
CA ALA A 536 48.75 12.09 -7.05
C ALA A 536 48.06 13.23 -6.29
N VAL A 537 48.18 14.47 -6.78
CA VAL A 537 47.41 15.62 -6.25
C VAL A 537 45.92 15.36 -6.42
N GLU A 538 45.48 14.96 -7.61
CA GLU A 538 44.06 14.65 -7.85
C GLU A 538 43.53 13.50 -7.01
N LYS A 539 44.31 12.43 -6.81
CA LYS A 539 43.94 11.35 -5.84
C LYS A 539 43.77 11.87 -4.42
N GLY A 540 44.61 12.83 -4.01
CA GLY A 540 44.49 13.50 -2.72
C GLY A 540 43.17 14.27 -2.58
N LEU A 541 42.69 14.93 -3.63
CA LEU A 541 41.40 15.58 -3.68
C LEU A 541 40.26 14.55 -3.64
N GLN A 542 40.34 13.48 -4.48
CA GLN A 542 39.36 12.41 -4.52
C GLN A 542 39.10 11.80 -3.13
N GLU A 543 40.15 11.56 -2.36
CA GLU A 543 40.00 11.04 -1.00
C GLU A 543 39.44 12.07 -0.02
N SER A 544 39.80 13.34 -0.19
CA SER A 544 39.38 14.42 0.72
C SER A 544 37.89 14.76 0.57
N VAL A 545 37.36 14.70 -0.65
CA VAL A 545 35.94 15.05 -0.88
C VAL A 545 34.95 13.97 -0.38
N VAL A 546 35.40 12.76 -0.12
CA VAL A 546 34.56 11.68 0.42
C VAL A 546 34.13 11.95 1.85
N LYS A 547 35.03 12.56 2.66
CA LYS A 547 34.78 12.92 4.04
C LYS A 547 35.24 14.35 4.29
N GLY A 548 34.31 15.28 4.21
CA GLY A 548 34.58 16.71 4.39
C GLY A 548 35.11 17.09 5.77
N PRO A 549 35.90 18.19 5.85
CA PRO A 549 36.54 18.60 7.11
C PRO A 549 35.61 19.23 8.15
N LEU A 550 34.39 19.68 7.77
CA LEU A 550 33.47 20.40 8.66
C LEU A 550 32.71 19.47 9.60
N ALA A 551 32.08 18.43 9.04
CA ALA A 551 31.25 17.48 9.80
C ALA A 551 31.36 16.03 9.26
N GLY A 552 32.30 15.77 8.34
CA GLY A 552 32.52 14.46 7.78
C GLY A 552 31.52 14.02 6.71
N TYR A 553 30.74 14.95 6.15
CA TYR A 553 29.86 14.68 5.02
C TYR A 553 30.60 14.79 3.68
N PRO A 554 30.13 14.14 2.62
CA PRO A 554 30.72 14.30 1.28
C PRO A 554 30.69 15.75 0.82
N VAL A 555 31.80 16.18 0.21
CA VAL A 555 31.95 17.54 -0.31
C VAL A 555 31.42 17.62 -1.75
N VAL A 556 30.77 18.72 -2.08
CA VAL A 556 30.29 19.05 -3.42
C VAL A 556 30.59 20.51 -3.76
N GLY A 557 30.67 20.80 -5.05
CA GLY A 557 30.72 22.18 -5.51
C GLY A 557 32.05 22.89 -5.30
N VAL A 558 33.19 22.20 -5.28
CA VAL A 558 34.52 22.78 -5.07
C VAL A 558 35.35 22.75 -6.33
N LYS A 559 35.91 23.87 -6.72
CA LYS A 559 36.97 23.97 -7.73
C LYS A 559 38.31 24.07 -7.03
N ALA A 560 39.20 23.13 -7.32
CA ALA A 560 40.56 23.08 -6.76
C ALA A 560 41.60 23.37 -7.87
N ILE A 561 42.39 24.38 -7.68
CA ILE A 561 43.38 24.87 -8.65
C ILE A 561 44.77 24.70 -8.07
N LEU A 562 45.59 23.83 -8.69
CA LEU A 562 47.01 23.73 -8.40
C LEU A 562 47.76 24.76 -9.28
N TYR A 563 48.36 25.77 -8.67
CA TYR A 563 49.02 26.83 -9.44
C TYR A 563 50.55 26.92 -9.24
N ASP A 564 51.09 26.43 -8.11
CA ASP A 564 52.52 26.47 -7.80
C ASP A 564 52.87 25.36 -6.76
N GLY A 565 54.13 25.22 -6.43
CA GLY A 565 54.66 24.30 -5.44
C GLY A 565 56.17 24.15 -5.51
N SER A 566 56.70 23.07 -4.99
CA SER A 566 58.10 22.66 -5.20
C SER A 566 58.27 21.17 -4.97
N TYR A 567 59.33 20.61 -5.53
CA TYR A 567 59.69 19.22 -5.32
C TYR A 567 61.15 19.07 -4.89
N HIS A 568 61.48 17.96 -4.30
CA HIS A 568 62.83 17.59 -3.94
C HIS A 568 63.28 16.39 -4.81
N PRO A 569 64.45 16.44 -5.49
CA PRO A 569 64.85 15.42 -6.45
C PRO A 569 64.92 13.99 -5.89
N VAL A 570 65.15 13.83 -4.60
CA VAL A 570 65.32 12.54 -3.92
C VAL A 570 64.13 12.18 -3.03
N ASP A 571 63.54 13.15 -2.32
CA ASP A 571 62.55 12.91 -1.28
C ASP A 571 61.08 13.06 -1.74
N SER A 572 60.89 13.55 -2.97
CA SER A 572 59.53 13.69 -3.50
C SER A 572 59.00 12.37 -4.04
N SER A 573 57.73 12.09 -3.70
CA SER A 573 57.01 10.90 -4.11
C SER A 573 55.53 11.20 -4.33
N GLU A 574 54.81 10.34 -5.04
CA GLU A 574 53.36 10.43 -5.21
C GLU A 574 52.62 10.49 -3.87
N MET A 575 53.06 9.66 -2.91
CA MET A 575 52.47 9.63 -1.56
C MET A 575 52.66 10.98 -0.82
N ALA A 576 53.83 11.61 -0.96
CA ALA A 576 54.12 12.90 -0.33
C ALA A 576 53.25 14.03 -0.92
N PHE A 577 53.07 14.06 -2.25
CA PHE A 577 52.21 15.04 -2.92
C PHE A 577 50.72 14.78 -2.59
N LYS A 578 50.28 13.52 -2.59
CA LYS A 578 48.92 13.15 -2.13
C LYS A 578 48.65 13.64 -0.70
N THR A 579 49.58 13.38 0.24
CA THR A 579 49.46 13.81 1.64
C THR A 579 49.45 15.33 1.76
N ALA A 580 50.33 16.03 1.03
CA ALA A 580 50.36 17.50 0.98
C ALA A 580 49.03 18.07 0.48
N THR A 581 48.42 17.43 -0.55
CA THR A 581 47.10 17.84 -1.07
C THR A 581 46.00 17.64 -0.06
N ILE A 582 45.94 16.51 0.65
CA ILE A 582 44.95 16.25 1.71
C ILE A 582 45.03 17.32 2.80
N GLN A 583 46.25 17.70 3.21
CA GLN A 583 46.45 18.77 4.19
C GLN A 583 46.06 20.13 3.63
N ALA A 584 46.42 20.44 2.37
CA ALA A 584 46.01 21.66 1.69
C ALA A 584 44.50 21.79 1.58
N PHE A 585 43.82 20.70 1.18
CA PHE A 585 42.39 20.66 1.10
C PHE A 585 41.75 20.95 2.46
N LYS A 586 42.16 20.24 3.51
CA LYS A 586 41.62 20.45 4.86
C LYS A 586 41.76 21.89 5.33
N LYS A 587 42.95 22.49 5.15
CA LYS A 587 43.20 23.87 5.53
C LYS A 587 42.40 24.85 4.67
N GLY A 588 42.50 24.74 3.35
CA GLY A 588 41.85 25.65 2.40
C GLY A 588 40.33 25.58 2.45
N PHE A 589 39.77 24.38 2.64
CA PHE A 589 38.35 24.21 2.80
C PHE A 589 37.79 24.93 4.05
N MET A 590 38.49 24.83 5.19
CA MET A 590 38.10 25.52 6.42
C MET A 590 38.23 27.03 6.33
N GLU A 591 39.26 27.54 5.62
CA GLU A 591 39.45 28.98 5.40
C GLU A 591 38.44 29.55 4.36
N ALA A 592 37.89 28.71 3.49
CA ALA A 592 36.92 29.10 2.45
C ALA A 592 35.49 29.27 2.95
N GLY A 593 35.25 29.27 4.25
CA GLY A 593 33.93 29.44 4.85
C GLY A 593 32.98 28.26 4.52
N PRO A 594 33.29 27.07 5.05
CA PRO A 594 32.51 25.87 4.79
C PRO A 594 31.08 25.97 5.37
N VAL A 595 30.13 25.34 4.68
CA VAL A 595 28.72 25.26 5.11
C VAL A 595 28.17 23.86 4.82
N LEU A 596 27.15 23.49 5.60
CA LEU A 596 26.36 22.29 5.32
C LEU A 596 25.22 22.60 4.35
N LEU A 597 25.01 21.69 3.44
CA LEU A 597 23.87 21.66 2.54
C LEU A 597 22.90 20.57 3.03
N GLU A 598 21.63 20.89 3.14
CA GLU A 598 20.57 19.94 3.45
C GLU A 598 19.83 19.53 2.18
N PRO A 599 19.42 18.27 2.06
CA PRO A 599 18.60 17.82 0.93
C PRO A 599 17.17 18.34 1.08
N ILE A 600 16.65 18.90 -0.01
CA ILE A 600 15.28 19.39 -0.14
C ILE A 600 14.49 18.40 -0.98
N ALA A 601 13.30 18.04 -0.51
CA ALA A 601 12.31 17.27 -1.23
C ALA A 601 11.24 18.19 -1.82
N ASN A 602 10.77 17.88 -3.02
CA ASN A 602 9.50 18.36 -3.52
C ASN A 602 8.41 17.40 -3.04
N ILE A 603 7.43 17.92 -2.30
CA ILE A 603 6.31 17.17 -1.76
C ILE A 603 5.01 17.62 -2.42
N LYS A 604 4.17 16.66 -2.81
CA LYS A 604 2.80 16.88 -3.31
C LYS A 604 1.82 16.24 -2.35
N VAL A 605 0.98 17.07 -1.73
CA VAL A 605 0.00 16.64 -0.74
C VAL A 605 -1.40 16.79 -1.31
N THR A 606 -2.13 15.69 -1.40
CA THR A 606 -3.52 15.68 -1.87
C THR A 606 -4.47 15.60 -0.67
N VAL A 607 -5.33 16.59 -0.51
CA VAL A 607 -6.29 16.68 0.59
C VAL A 607 -7.63 17.26 0.12
N PRO A 608 -8.75 16.98 0.83
CA PRO A 608 -9.98 17.73 0.65
C PRO A 608 -9.78 19.22 0.91
N ASP A 609 -10.56 20.07 0.20
CA ASP A 609 -10.46 21.53 0.27
C ASP A 609 -10.48 22.09 1.69
N GLU A 610 -11.29 21.50 2.57
CA GLU A 610 -11.47 21.91 3.97
C GLU A 610 -10.17 21.82 4.82
N TYR A 611 -9.23 20.94 4.45
CA TYR A 611 -7.96 20.76 5.19
C TYR A 611 -6.78 21.53 4.60
N THR A 612 -6.97 22.27 3.52
CA THR A 612 -5.89 22.99 2.82
C THR A 612 -5.13 23.94 3.74
N GLY A 613 -5.85 24.70 4.57
CA GLY A 613 -5.25 25.65 5.52
C GLY A 613 -4.38 24.99 6.59
N ASP A 614 -4.87 23.90 7.17
CA ASP A 614 -4.15 23.16 8.23
C ASP A 614 -2.88 22.51 7.66
N VAL A 615 -2.95 21.93 6.48
CA VAL A 615 -1.81 21.31 5.80
C VAL A 615 -0.75 22.33 5.43
N MET A 616 -1.14 23.49 4.89
CA MET A 616 -0.20 24.58 4.61
C MET A 616 0.49 25.08 5.90
N GLY A 617 -0.27 25.20 6.98
CA GLY A 617 0.25 25.56 8.30
C GLY A 617 1.27 24.57 8.84
N ASP A 618 1.02 23.26 8.68
CA ASP A 618 1.96 22.22 9.12
C ASP A 618 3.22 22.16 8.23
N LEU A 619 3.07 22.28 6.91
CA LEU A 619 4.22 22.35 5.99
C LEU A 619 5.13 23.53 6.34
N ASN A 620 4.55 24.71 6.64
CA ASN A 620 5.32 25.88 7.07
C ASN A 620 6.06 25.65 8.39
N LYS A 621 5.43 25.00 9.40
CA LYS A 621 6.09 24.61 10.66
C LYS A 621 7.28 23.68 10.44
N ARG A 622 7.23 22.86 9.40
CA ARG A 622 8.30 21.95 8.98
C ARG A 622 9.33 22.62 8.06
N ARG A 623 9.32 23.94 7.97
CA ARG A 623 10.19 24.72 7.08
C ARG A 623 9.92 24.48 5.58
N GLY A 624 8.71 24.00 5.26
CA GLY A 624 8.28 23.83 3.89
C GLY A 624 7.91 25.18 3.23
N ARG A 625 8.23 25.31 1.98
CA ARG A 625 7.85 26.47 1.14
C ARG A 625 6.81 26.01 0.12
N VAL A 626 5.55 26.44 0.31
CA VAL A 626 4.47 26.13 -0.63
C VAL A 626 4.75 26.83 -1.97
N LEU A 627 4.75 26.06 -3.05
CA LEU A 627 5.00 26.51 -4.43
C LEU A 627 3.70 26.80 -5.18
N GLY A 628 2.66 26.02 -4.91
CA GLY A 628 1.39 26.16 -5.58
C GLY A 628 0.31 25.25 -5.04
N MET A 629 -0.91 25.45 -5.54
CA MET A 629 -2.09 24.62 -5.26
C MET A 629 -2.85 24.41 -6.55
N THR A 630 -3.29 23.17 -6.77
CA THR A 630 -4.04 22.79 -7.96
C THR A 630 -5.31 22.04 -7.54
N PRO A 631 -6.51 22.59 -7.87
CA PRO A 631 -7.76 21.89 -7.61
C PRO A 631 -7.89 20.68 -8.53
N ILE A 632 -8.40 19.59 -7.97
CA ILE A 632 -8.70 18.35 -8.70
C ILE A 632 -10.16 17.93 -8.47
N ALA A 633 -10.65 16.99 -9.28
CA ALA A 633 -12.00 16.49 -9.17
C ALA A 633 -12.32 15.94 -7.76
N GLY A 634 -13.57 16.08 -7.33
CA GLY A 634 -14.04 15.55 -6.06
C GLY A 634 -13.78 16.46 -4.85
N GLY A 635 -13.61 17.79 -5.05
CA GLY A 635 -13.41 18.75 -3.96
C GLY A 635 -12.09 18.54 -3.22
N LYS A 636 -11.04 18.19 -3.96
CA LYS A 636 -9.70 17.99 -3.44
C LYS A 636 -8.69 18.98 -4.04
N GLN A 637 -7.62 19.26 -3.31
CA GLN A 637 -6.48 20.08 -3.73
C GLN A 637 -5.20 19.27 -3.71
N ILE A 638 -4.31 19.55 -4.66
CA ILE A 638 -2.91 19.15 -4.59
C ILE A 638 -2.10 20.36 -4.14
N ILE A 639 -1.46 20.27 -2.99
CA ILE A 639 -0.55 21.30 -2.47
C ILE A 639 0.88 20.85 -2.81
N GLU A 640 1.60 21.66 -3.57
CA GLU A 640 2.99 21.40 -3.93
C GLU A 640 3.91 22.29 -3.11
N ALA A 641 4.93 21.71 -2.49
CA ALA A 641 5.87 22.44 -1.64
C ALA A 641 7.29 21.83 -1.69
N ASP A 642 8.29 22.68 -1.47
CA ASP A 642 9.65 22.27 -1.16
C ASP A 642 9.80 22.15 0.36
N ILE A 643 10.33 21.05 0.83
CA ILE A 643 10.51 20.76 2.27
C ILE A 643 11.88 20.13 2.52
N PRO A 644 12.62 20.50 3.58
CA PRO A 644 13.79 19.74 3.97
C PRO A 644 13.45 18.28 4.25
N MET A 645 14.31 17.34 3.85
CA MET A 645 14.08 15.91 4.08
C MET A 645 13.83 15.57 5.55
N THR A 646 14.44 16.33 6.48
CA THR A 646 14.17 16.23 7.91
C THR A 646 12.72 16.53 8.29
N GLY A 647 12.02 17.37 7.51
CA GLY A 647 10.62 17.71 7.71
C GLY A 647 9.63 16.65 7.23
N VAL A 648 10.08 15.71 6.39
CA VAL A 648 9.26 14.61 5.89
C VAL A 648 9.08 13.51 6.94
N PHE A 649 10.03 13.38 7.88
CA PHE A 649 9.92 12.39 8.94
C PHE A 649 8.69 12.65 9.82
N GLY A 650 7.90 11.57 10.04
CA GLY A 650 6.65 11.63 10.80
C GLY A 650 5.52 12.43 10.13
N TYR A 651 5.70 12.89 8.88
CA TYR A 651 4.67 13.65 8.18
C TYR A 651 3.40 12.82 7.90
N CYS A 652 3.56 11.51 7.64
CA CYS A 652 2.45 10.58 7.45
C CYS A 652 1.46 10.63 8.61
N THR A 653 1.95 10.51 9.83
CA THR A 653 1.14 10.51 11.06
C THR A 653 0.45 11.86 11.26
N SER A 654 1.19 12.97 11.07
CA SER A 654 0.62 14.31 11.18
C SER A 654 -0.48 14.57 10.14
N LEU A 655 -0.23 14.22 8.87
CA LEU A 655 -1.21 14.40 7.80
C LEU A 655 -2.48 13.60 8.06
N ARG A 656 -2.35 12.35 8.47
CA ARG A 656 -3.50 11.49 8.81
C ARG A 656 -4.28 12.03 9.99
N SER A 657 -3.61 12.52 11.01
CA SER A 657 -4.25 13.13 12.17
C SER A 657 -5.03 14.39 11.80
N MET A 658 -4.44 15.28 10.98
CA MET A 658 -5.10 16.53 10.55
C MET A 658 -6.30 16.28 9.64
N THR A 659 -6.23 15.27 8.77
CA THR A 659 -7.23 15.04 7.71
C THR A 659 -8.17 13.86 8.01
N GLY A 660 -8.11 13.30 9.22
CA GLY A 660 -8.84 12.09 9.56
C GLY A 660 -8.51 10.91 8.63
N GLY A 661 -7.29 10.87 8.08
CA GLY A 661 -6.84 9.84 7.14
C GLY A 661 -7.23 10.07 5.68
N ARG A 662 -7.82 11.21 5.33
CA ARG A 662 -8.21 11.56 3.95
C ARG A 662 -7.04 12.05 3.10
N GLY A 663 -6.00 12.62 3.74
CA GLY A 663 -4.81 13.11 3.05
C GLY A 663 -3.87 12.00 2.58
N SER A 664 -3.24 12.22 1.45
CA SER A 664 -2.12 11.42 0.92
C SER A 664 -1.01 12.34 0.44
N TYR A 665 0.21 11.82 0.37
CA TYR A 665 1.33 12.57 -0.16
C TYR A 665 2.32 11.67 -0.87
N GLU A 666 3.06 12.29 -1.76
CA GLU A 666 4.26 11.73 -2.39
C GLU A 666 5.37 12.77 -2.35
N TYR A 667 6.61 12.33 -2.36
CA TYR A 667 7.74 13.23 -2.39
C TYR A 667 8.90 12.63 -3.18
N GLU A 668 9.74 13.53 -3.71
CA GLU A 668 10.96 13.15 -4.40
C GLU A 668 12.09 14.11 -4.01
N PHE A 669 13.33 13.64 -4.10
CA PHE A 669 14.49 14.51 -3.91
C PHE A 669 14.51 15.58 -5.02
N ALA A 670 14.65 16.86 -4.65
CA ALA A 670 14.70 17.96 -5.59
C ALA A 670 16.14 18.48 -5.78
N ARG A 671 16.78 18.88 -4.70
CA ARG A 671 18.12 19.51 -4.73
C ARG A 671 18.74 19.62 -3.36
N TYR A 672 19.97 20.11 -3.31
CA TYR A 672 20.60 20.55 -2.06
C TYR A 672 20.49 22.07 -1.92
N GLU A 673 20.21 22.55 -0.70
CA GLU A 673 20.25 23.96 -0.34
C GLU A 673 21.05 24.15 0.95
N GLN A 674 21.60 25.36 1.14
CA GLN A 674 22.33 25.67 2.37
C GLN A 674 21.40 25.55 3.59
N ALA A 675 21.80 24.75 4.57
CA ALA A 675 21.07 24.61 5.81
C ALA A 675 21.15 25.90 6.65
N PRO A 676 20.09 26.28 7.39
CA PRO A 676 20.15 27.37 8.38
C PRO A 676 21.22 27.14 9.44
N SER A 677 21.72 28.22 10.04
CA SER A 677 22.83 28.15 11.01
C SER A 677 22.55 27.25 12.20
N ASP A 678 21.33 27.32 12.73
CA ASP A 678 20.90 26.48 13.87
C ASP A 678 20.85 24.97 13.54
N VAL A 679 20.54 24.64 12.28
CA VAL A 679 20.55 23.25 11.79
C VAL A 679 22.00 22.79 11.60
N GLN A 680 22.85 23.63 11.02
CA GLN A 680 24.26 23.33 10.83
C GLN A 680 24.97 23.07 12.17
N GLU A 681 24.80 23.96 13.14
CA GLU A 681 25.42 23.83 14.48
C GLU A 681 25.02 22.51 15.16
N LYS A 682 23.72 22.22 15.18
CA LYS A 682 23.20 20.96 15.75
C LYS A 682 23.77 19.71 15.09
N GLU A 683 23.88 19.73 13.75
CA GLU A 683 24.37 18.56 13.01
C GLU A 683 25.88 18.37 13.16
N ILE A 684 26.65 19.46 13.20
CA ILE A 684 28.09 19.44 13.50
C ILE A 684 28.35 18.88 14.90
N GLU A 685 27.61 19.37 15.92
CA GLU A 685 27.73 18.86 17.28
C GLU A 685 27.37 17.38 17.41
N LYS A 686 26.31 16.96 16.72
CA LYS A 686 25.87 15.56 16.70
C LYS A 686 26.95 14.65 16.11
N ARG A 687 27.54 15.04 14.99
CA ARG A 687 28.60 14.28 14.33
C ARG A 687 29.89 14.22 15.16
N ALA A 688 30.25 15.31 15.81
CA ALA A 688 31.39 15.34 16.71
C ALA A 688 31.25 14.39 17.92
N LYS A 689 30.04 14.05 18.31
CA LYS A 689 29.77 13.05 19.37
C LYS A 689 29.76 11.61 18.87
N GLU A 690 29.54 11.39 17.57
CA GLU A 690 29.53 10.06 16.93
C GLU A 690 30.94 9.58 16.53
N GLU A 691 31.93 10.48 16.40
CA GLU A 691 33.37 10.19 16.20
C GLU A 691 34.11 9.95 17.53
#